data_25e1358ba0c69b36c51e83363718b81f
#
_entry.id   25e1358ba0c69b36c51e83363718b81f
#
_cell.length_a   1.000
_cell.length_b   1.000
_cell.length_c   1.000
_cell.angle_alpha   90.00
_cell.angle_beta   90.00
_cell.angle_gamma   90.00
#
_symmetry.space_group_name_H-M   'P 1'
#
loop_
_entity.id
_entity.type
_entity.pdbx_description
1 polymer ?
#
loop_
_entity_poly.entity_id
_entity_poly.type
_entity_poly.pdbx_seq_one_letter_code
_entity_poly.pdbx_strand_id
1 'polypeptide(L)'
;MNMRIFRVQLLINIFGLLPFVLFCQPVDTSSFKINSRLSFYSFEKNGEFLLHVPPVLSQKNLSIKLIIGENTIASWNEKTGRTILRLPFSLNLTPSVYNVEAKITLATSPRATYQATTKLVVLSYKPNEVKTDRLTGGLIVNKLPFFPFGFYCYSPVYPTLPEEEVVKGFNMISPYQKILPETINERKAYMDRCAELGMKVHYNLLSVSGGGGVGSKIEGLSEDEKKARLIAEIKTFMDHPALLGWYISDEPNGTGITPEVLEEVYRTVKETDPWHPVSIVFMVPFLASRKYIDALDIVMADPYPIPERPVTIAGDATGQLKAEFIGKRPVWMVQQAFGGGEWWGREPTIQETRSMTWQCIIKGATGIQYFVRQGLNYFPKSAATWGECGRMAMEVAELTPWLLSDEQTLQVESYSQNIIVSSRLHNGQLIVMAVNKINEPLSAGIGIKGFNNGKARVLFENRSVAVTGGLIMDQLAAFGSQVYLININPEKTPVIETNTNLIKDPGFEDFTSPGIPSACYARPGGDRGATYFLDTREHVEGNHSVRIITPEDDKSISLRLFPFTVKAGASYTISIWAKSDPEQRFFFATNQENDRLTNKKQMPQYVEVLLGEFGRARFVPDNEWRRYVTFVTIPADTLASFKTNLILKMPGQGVAWFDQVKVFEEKP
;
A
#
# COMPACT_ATOMS: atom_id res chain seq x y z
N MET A 1 -14.36 55.89 52.82
CA MET A 1 -15.24 55.95 53.95
C MET A 1 -16.30 54.88 53.78
N ASN A 2 -16.49 54.04 54.75
CA ASN A 2 -17.36 52.87 54.90
C ASN A 2 -16.80 51.50 54.45
N MET A 3 -16.12 50.93 55.42
CA MET A 3 -15.88 49.49 55.57
C MET A 3 -17.19 48.74 55.81
N ARG A 4 -17.43 47.63 55.13
CA ARG A 4 -18.38 46.62 55.58
C ARG A 4 -17.65 45.31 55.80
N ILE A 5 -17.61 44.90 57.05
CA ILE A 5 -17.12 43.66 57.60
C ILE A 5 -18.08 42.53 57.17
N PHE A 6 -17.59 41.45 56.53
CA PHE A 6 -18.37 40.21 56.40
C PHE A 6 -17.83 39.18 57.37
N ARG A 7 -18.71 38.71 58.24
CA ARG A 7 -18.53 37.62 59.20
C ARG A 7 -18.45 36.29 58.46
N VAL A 8 -17.39 35.52 58.70
CA VAL A 8 -17.28 34.11 58.31
C VAL A 8 -17.98 33.26 59.36
N GLN A 9 -19.05 32.56 58.98
CA GLN A 9 -19.66 31.51 59.78
C GLN A 9 -19.05 30.17 59.41
N LEU A 10 -18.40 29.55 60.39
CA LEU A 10 -17.80 28.21 60.33
C LEU A 10 -18.93 27.18 60.44
N LEU A 11 -19.24 26.45 59.36
CA LEU A 11 -20.12 25.28 59.36
C LEU A 11 -19.25 24.02 59.41
N ILE A 12 -19.24 23.35 60.54
CA ILE A 12 -18.69 22.02 60.75
C ILE A 12 -19.65 21.02 60.13
N ASN A 13 -19.28 20.42 59.00
CA ASN A 13 -19.98 19.28 58.41
C ASN A 13 -19.39 17.96 58.95
N ILE A 14 -20.23 17.24 59.66
CA ILE A 14 -20.01 15.87 60.11
C ILE A 14 -20.10 14.97 58.87
N PHE A 15 -18.96 14.41 58.41
CA PHE A 15 -18.93 13.38 57.39
C PHE A 15 -19.36 12.03 58.02
N GLY A 16 -20.59 11.64 57.76
CA GLY A 16 -21.04 10.27 57.98
C GLY A 16 -20.37 9.32 57.00
N LEU A 17 -19.70 8.29 57.48
CA LEU A 17 -19.19 7.16 56.74
C LEU A 17 -20.37 6.36 56.14
N LEU A 18 -20.75 6.69 54.90
CA LEU A 18 -21.55 5.78 54.07
C LEU A 18 -20.61 4.78 53.42
N PRO A 19 -20.91 3.48 53.47
CA PRO A 19 -20.14 2.50 52.74
C PRO A 19 -20.30 2.75 51.24
N PHE A 20 -19.19 3.03 50.54
CA PHE A 20 -19.15 3.00 49.09
C PHE A 20 -19.46 1.59 48.65
N VAL A 21 -20.70 1.29 48.33
CA VAL A 21 -21.06 0.13 47.52
C VAL A 21 -20.58 0.47 46.11
N LEU A 22 -19.44 -0.11 45.74
CA LEU A 22 -18.99 -0.18 44.35
C LEU A 22 -20.08 -0.93 43.55
N PHE A 23 -21.00 -0.18 42.97
CA PHE A 23 -21.84 -0.71 41.92
C PHE A 23 -20.90 -1.04 40.76
N CYS A 24 -20.54 -2.33 40.67
CA CYS A 24 -19.96 -2.88 39.46
C CYS A 24 -21.00 -2.64 38.38
N GLN A 25 -20.81 -1.61 37.55
CA GLN A 25 -21.65 -1.44 36.36
C GLN A 25 -21.61 -2.73 35.57
N PRO A 26 -22.75 -3.27 35.17
CA PRO A 26 -22.74 -4.45 34.32
C PRO A 26 -21.94 -4.13 33.07
N VAL A 27 -20.95 -4.97 32.77
CA VAL A 27 -20.17 -4.85 31.54
C VAL A 27 -21.18 -4.88 30.39
N ASP A 28 -21.19 -3.83 29.60
CA ASP A 28 -22.06 -3.78 28.42
C ASP A 28 -21.75 -4.99 27.51
N THR A 29 -22.71 -5.89 27.43
CA THR A 29 -22.61 -7.16 26.69
C THR A 29 -22.50 -6.94 25.19
N SER A 30 -22.84 -5.74 24.67
CA SER A 30 -22.67 -5.31 23.28
C SER A 30 -21.21 -4.99 22.92
N SER A 31 -20.30 -5.03 23.89
CA SER A 31 -18.91 -4.57 23.73
C SER A 31 -17.95 -5.59 23.10
N PHE A 32 -18.27 -6.91 23.12
CA PHE A 32 -17.52 -7.89 22.35
C PHE A 32 -17.95 -7.86 20.88
N LYS A 33 -16.97 -7.73 19.99
CA LYS A 33 -17.18 -7.81 18.53
C LYS A 33 -16.26 -8.88 17.96
N ILE A 34 -16.77 -9.67 17.03
CA ILE A 34 -16.01 -10.68 16.32
C ILE A 34 -16.11 -10.45 14.82
N ASN A 35 -14.99 -10.56 14.12
CA ASN A 35 -14.93 -10.47 12.66
C ASN A 35 -14.08 -11.62 12.12
N SER A 36 -14.42 -12.12 10.95
CA SER A 36 -13.48 -12.92 10.15
C SER A 36 -12.27 -12.06 9.79
N ARG A 37 -11.04 -12.61 9.87
CA ARG A 37 -9.82 -11.90 9.50
C ARG A 37 -9.86 -11.47 8.02
N LEU A 38 -10.11 -12.41 7.13
CA LEU A 38 -10.27 -12.10 5.71
C LEU A 38 -11.74 -11.78 5.39
N SER A 39 -11.95 -10.97 4.38
CA SER A 39 -13.29 -10.66 3.88
C SER A 39 -14.06 -11.92 3.46
N PHE A 40 -13.35 -12.87 2.88
CA PHE A 40 -13.82 -14.21 2.56
C PHE A 40 -12.63 -15.16 2.47
N TYR A 41 -12.92 -16.48 2.49
CA TYR A 41 -11.95 -17.54 2.26
C TYR A 41 -12.31 -18.31 0.99
N SER A 42 -11.31 -18.86 0.30
CA SER A 42 -11.53 -19.61 -0.96
C SER A 42 -10.62 -20.83 -1.10
N PHE A 43 -9.31 -20.67 -0.92
CA PHE A 43 -8.31 -21.73 -1.05
C PHE A 43 -7.56 -22.01 0.24
N GLU A 44 -7.74 -21.18 1.25
CA GLU A 44 -7.06 -21.32 2.54
C GLU A 44 -7.53 -22.57 3.27
N LYS A 45 -6.59 -23.30 3.87
CA LYS A 45 -6.88 -24.45 4.72
C LYS A 45 -7.24 -24.07 6.16
N ASN A 46 -6.83 -22.89 6.58
CA ASN A 46 -7.07 -22.34 7.90
C ASN A 46 -7.72 -20.97 7.78
N GLY A 47 -8.68 -20.71 8.66
CA GLY A 47 -9.27 -19.39 8.87
C GLY A 47 -8.85 -18.81 10.19
N GLU A 48 -9.14 -17.54 10.40
CA GLU A 48 -8.87 -16.81 11.64
C GLU A 48 -10.00 -15.83 11.92
N PHE A 49 -10.47 -15.78 13.17
CA PHE A 49 -11.35 -14.72 13.65
C PHE A 49 -10.59 -13.74 14.53
N LEU A 50 -11.01 -12.49 14.50
CA LEU A 50 -10.52 -11.39 15.33
C LEU A 50 -11.60 -11.07 16.35
N LEU A 51 -11.34 -11.37 17.62
CA LEU A 51 -12.23 -11.04 18.73
C LEU A 51 -11.75 -9.75 19.40
N HIS A 52 -12.56 -8.70 19.30
CA HIS A 52 -12.33 -7.45 20.01
C HIS A 52 -12.77 -7.58 21.46
N VAL A 53 -11.83 -7.43 22.37
CA VAL A 53 -12.03 -7.52 23.82
C VAL A 53 -12.16 -6.13 24.41
N PRO A 54 -13.22 -5.86 25.20
CA PRO A 54 -13.33 -4.60 25.92
C PRO A 54 -12.14 -4.34 26.81
N PRO A 55 -11.61 -3.08 26.86
CA PRO A 55 -10.44 -2.76 27.68
C PRO A 55 -10.57 -3.12 29.16
N VAL A 56 -11.77 -3.01 29.70
CA VAL A 56 -12.10 -3.37 31.10
C VAL A 56 -11.91 -4.86 31.42
N LEU A 57 -11.84 -5.72 30.39
CA LEU A 57 -11.61 -7.15 30.51
C LEU A 57 -10.18 -7.55 30.16
N SER A 58 -9.28 -6.58 30.00
CA SER A 58 -7.85 -6.87 29.81
C SER A 58 -7.31 -7.70 30.98
N GLN A 59 -6.37 -8.63 30.69
CA GLN A 59 -5.76 -9.54 31.67
C GLN A 59 -6.71 -10.56 32.33
N LYS A 60 -7.91 -10.77 31.81
CA LYS A 60 -8.84 -11.82 32.27
C LYS A 60 -8.66 -13.11 31.46
N ASN A 61 -8.95 -14.25 32.09
CA ASN A 61 -9.01 -15.53 31.38
C ASN A 61 -10.39 -15.69 30.72
N LEU A 62 -10.38 -15.95 29.44
CA LEU A 62 -11.59 -16.19 28.64
C LEU A 62 -11.60 -17.62 28.13
N SER A 63 -12.74 -18.30 28.23
CA SER A 63 -13.04 -19.49 27.46
C SER A 63 -13.96 -19.10 26.30
N ILE A 64 -13.52 -19.37 25.07
CA ILE A 64 -14.18 -18.94 23.85
C ILE A 64 -14.54 -20.19 23.03
N LYS A 65 -15.80 -20.27 22.58
CA LYS A 65 -16.27 -21.29 21.63
C LYS A 65 -16.85 -20.63 20.41
N LEU A 66 -16.44 -21.09 19.22
CA LEU A 66 -17.06 -20.71 17.95
C LEU A 66 -18.02 -21.79 17.48
N ILE A 67 -19.22 -21.39 17.10
CA ILE A 67 -20.33 -22.25 16.78
C ILE A 67 -20.92 -21.88 15.43
N ILE A 68 -21.14 -22.86 14.56
CA ILE A 68 -21.89 -22.74 13.31
C ILE A 68 -23.07 -23.75 13.40
N GLY A 69 -24.30 -23.21 13.39
CA GLY A 69 -25.48 -24.01 13.66
C GLY A 69 -25.41 -24.64 15.06
N GLU A 70 -25.43 -25.97 15.14
CA GLU A 70 -25.30 -26.73 16.41
C GLU A 70 -23.84 -27.15 16.70
N ASN A 71 -22.92 -26.98 15.76
CA ASN A 71 -21.58 -27.52 15.83
C ASN A 71 -20.57 -26.50 16.38
N THR A 72 -19.80 -26.89 17.40
CA THR A 72 -18.63 -26.16 17.85
C THR A 72 -17.48 -26.45 16.88
N ILE A 73 -17.04 -25.42 16.14
CA ILE A 73 -15.96 -25.56 15.14
C ILE A 73 -14.57 -25.36 15.74
N ALA A 74 -14.48 -24.62 16.86
CA ALA A 74 -13.21 -24.39 17.55
C ALA A 74 -13.44 -23.88 18.98
N SER A 75 -12.43 -24.08 19.87
CA SER A 75 -12.48 -23.61 21.26
C SER A 75 -11.09 -23.17 21.74
N TRP A 76 -11.02 -22.12 22.54
CA TRP A 76 -9.79 -21.59 23.12
C TRP A 76 -9.98 -21.21 24.58
N ASN A 77 -8.87 -21.27 25.33
CA ASN A 77 -8.76 -20.67 26.67
C ASN A 77 -7.61 -19.66 26.60
N GLU A 78 -7.96 -18.38 26.54
CA GLU A 78 -7.00 -17.30 26.31
C GLU A 78 -6.96 -16.33 27.48
N LYS A 79 -5.74 -15.90 27.83
CA LYS A 79 -5.56 -14.77 28.74
C LYS A 79 -5.51 -13.49 27.92
N THR A 80 -6.41 -12.57 28.21
CA THR A 80 -6.48 -11.31 27.48
C THR A 80 -5.30 -10.41 27.84
N GLY A 81 -4.36 -10.26 26.93
CA GLY A 81 -3.27 -9.27 27.03
C GLY A 81 -3.37 -8.19 25.95
N ARG A 82 -4.32 -8.34 25.04
CA ARG A 82 -4.51 -7.52 23.83
C ARG A 82 -5.97 -7.15 23.66
N THR A 83 -6.22 -6.05 22.97
CA THR A 83 -7.57 -5.61 22.59
C THR A 83 -8.18 -6.45 21.46
N ILE A 84 -7.35 -7.15 20.70
CA ILE A 84 -7.77 -8.08 19.64
C ILE A 84 -7.11 -9.43 19.87
N LEU A 85 -7.92 -10.48 20.09
CA LEU A 85 -7.47 -11.85 20.14
C LEU A 85 -7.60 -12.50 18.76
N ARG A 86 -6.60 -13.26 18.37
CA ARG A 86 -6.57 -14.05 17.13
C ARG A 86 -7.04 -15.46 17.44
N LEU A 87 -8.03 -15.92 16.72
CA LEU A 87 -8.71 -17.20 16.95
C LEU A 87 -8.61 -18.07 15.68
N PRO A 88 -7.50 -18.81 15.47
CA PRO A 88 -7.31 -19.64 14.29
C PRO A 88 -8.19 -20.90 14.35
N PHE A 89 -8.72 -21.34 13.22
CA PHE A 89 -9.51 -22.57 13.09
C PHE A 89 -9.25 -23.26 11.75
N SER A 90 -9.51 -24.58 11.70
CA SER A 90 -9.42 -25.34 10.45
C SER A 90 -10.64 -25.08 9.57
N LEU A 91 -10.38 -24.73 8.31
CA LEU A 91 -11.41 -24.37 7.33
C LEU A 91 -11.78 -25.59 6.47
N ASN A 92 -12.73 -26.40 6.95
CA ASN A 92 -13.30 -27.55 6.23
C ASN A 92 -14.77 -27.27 5.90
N LEU A 93 -15.02 -26.17 5.18
CA LEU A 93 -16.36 -25.70 4.85
C LEU A 93 -16.53 -25.56 3.33
N THR A 94 -17.69 -25.90 2.83
CA THR A 94 -18.06 -25.69 1.43
C THR A 94 -18.37 -24.21 1.16
N PRO A 95 -18.28 -23.74 -0.09
CA PRO A 95 -18.67 -22.36 -0.44
C PRO A 95 -20.09 -22.04 0.03
N SER A 96 -20.22 -21.09 0.93
CA SER A 96 -21.48 -20.58 1.49
C SER A 96 -21.22 -19.39 2.43
N VAL A 97 -22.29 -18.77 2.91
CA VAL A 97 -22.25 -17.78 3.99
C VAL A 97 -22.76 -18.43 5.28
N TYR A 98 -21.88 -18.51 6.26
CA TYR A 98 -22.16 -19.12 7.55
C TYR A 98 -22.38 -18.05 8.62
N ASN A 99 -23.45 -18.19 9.42
CA ASN A 99 -23.60 -17.41 10.64
C ASN A 99 -22.76 -18.06 11.74
N VAL A 100 -21.86 -17.28 12.32
CA VAL A 100 -20.94 -17.72 13.38
C VAL A 100 -21.28 -17.03 14.66
N GLU A 101 -21.44 -17.82 15.75
CA GLU A 101 -21.62 -17.34 17.10
C GLU A 101 -20.37 -17.62 17.92
N ALA A 102 -19.87 -16.60 18.61
CA ALA A 102 -18.83 -16.75 19.63
C ALA A 102 -19.47 -16.70 21.02
N LYS A 103 -19.39 -17.81 21.78
CA LYS A 103 -19.73 -17.85 23.21
C LYS A 103 -18.47 -17.62 24.04
N ILE A 104 -18.47 -16.55 24.82
CA ILE A 104 -17.31 -16.08 25.58
C ILE A 104 -17.65 -16.16 27.06
N THR A 105 -16.90 -16.95 27.82
CA THR A 105 -17.12 -17.15 29.26
C THR A 105 -15.93 -16.63 30.05
N LEU A 106 -16.18 -15.75 31.00
CA LEU A 106 -15.18 -15.26 31.95
C LEU A 106 -14.97 -16.27 33.07
N ALA A 107 -13.71 -16.58 33.36
CA ALA A 107 -13.32 -17.39 34.53
C ALA A 107 -13.31 -16.52 35.81
N THR A 108 -14.48 -15.99 36.15
CA THR A 108 -14.70 -15.16 37.36
C THR A 108 -15.83 -15.73 38.18
N SER A 109 -15.97 -15.30 39.44
CA SER A 109 -17.15 -15.66 40.28
C SER A 109 -17.94 -14.36 40.55
N PRO A 110 -19.22 -14.24 40.13
CA PRO A 110 -20.00 -15.24 39.38
C PRO A 110 -19.56 -15.34 37.90
N ARG A 111 -19.80 -16.52 37.32
CA ARG A 111 -19.45 -16.82 35.94
C ARG A 111 -20.32 -16.01 34.97
N ALA A 112 -19.71 -15.14 34.17
CA ALA A 112 -20.41 -14.36 33.16
C ALA A 112 -20.17 -14.93 31.76
N THR A 113 -21.23 -15.02 30.96
CA THR A 113 -21.19 -15.47 29.57
C THR A 113 -21.71 -14.37 28.65
N TYR A 114 -21.00 -14.15 27.56
CA TYR A 114 -21.29 -13.16 26.52
C TYR A 114 -21.41 -13.85 25.17
N GLN A 115 -22.08 -13.20 24.23
CA GLN A 115 -22.23 -13.66 22.86
C GLN A 115 -21.83 -12.55 21.89
N ALA A 116 -21.17 -12.95 20.80
CA ALA A 116 -20.89 -12.08 19.65
C ALA A 116 -21.14 -12.88 18.38
N THR A 117 -21.69 -12.25 17.35
CA THR A 117 -22.03 -12.90 16.09
C THR A 117 -21.34 -12.24 14.92
N THR A 118 -21.07 -13.02 13.88
CA THR A 118 -20.52 -12.51 12.61
C THR A 118 -20.88 -13.47 11.47
N LYS A 119 -20.58 -13.04 10.24
CA LYS A 119 -20.66 -13.92 9.06
C LYS A 119 -19.27 -14.39 8.67
N LEU A 120 -19.17 -15.67 8.33
CA LEU A 120 -18.01 -16.26 7.66
C LEU A 120 -18.42 -16.55 6.21
N VAL A 121 -17.71 -15.90 5.28
CA VAL A 121 -17.94 -16.06 3.84
C VAL A 121 -16.91 -17.02 3.28
N VAL A 122 -17.33 -18.10 2.66
CA VAL A 122 -16.48 -19.04 1.92
C VAL A 122 -16.95 -19.03 0.47
N LEU A 123 -16.06 -18.77 -0.48
CA LEU A 123 -16.34 -18.69 -1.91
C LEU A 123 -15.52 -19.75 -2.66
N SER A 124 -15.95 -20.10 -3.87
CA SER A 124 -15.09 -20.81 -4.81
C SER A 124 -13.92 -19.91 -5.21
N TYR A 125 -12.72 -20.47 -5.36
CA TYR A 125 -11.53 -19.76 -5.77
C TYR A 125 -11.73 -19.10 -7.13
N LYS A 126 -11.29 -17.86 -7.25
CA LYS A 126 -11.28 -17.08 -8.50
C LYS A 126 -9.88 -16.51 -8.73
N PRO A 127 -9.27 -16.66 -9.91
CA PRO A 127 -7.86 -16.26 -10.14
C PRO A 127 -7.57 -14.77 -9.87
N ASN A 128 -8.54 -13.88 -10.10
CA ASN A 128 -8.39 -12.45 -9.88
C ASN A 128 -9.04 -11.94 -8.59
N GLU A 129 -9.40 -12.84 -7.66
CA GLU A 129 -9.99 -12.43 -6.37
C GLU A 129 -9.10 -11.49 -5.57
N VAL A 130 -9.72 -10.55 -4.88
CA VAL A 130 -9.05 -9.58 -4.00
C VAL A 130 -9.71 -9.62 -2.62
N LYS A 131 -8.93 -9.98 -1.61
CA LYS A 131 -9.40 -10.05 -0.22
C LYS A 131 -8.90 -8.87 0.59
N THR A 132 -9.71 -8.39 1.52
CA THR A 132 -9.23 -7.49 2.58
C THR A 132 -8.80 -8.31 3.79
N ASP A 133 -7.62 -8.01 4.36
CA ASP A 133 -7.17 -8.54 5.64
C ASP A 133 -7.46 -7.51 6.75
N ARG A 134 -8.42 -7.79 7.59
CA ARG A 134 -8.83 -6.87 8.66
C ARG A 134 -7.79 -6.73 9.76
N LEU A 135 -6.87 -7.69 9.90
CA LEU A 135 -5.79 -7.61 10.90
C LEU A 135 -4.70 -6.65 10.49
N THR A 136 -4.15 -6.83 9.30
CA THR A 136 -3.08 -5.97 8.77
C THR A 136 -3.64 -4.69 8.16
N GLY A 137 -4.86 -4.73 7.65
CA GLY A 137 -5.50 -3.68 6.87
C GLY A 137 -5.10 -3.71 5.40
N GLY A 138 -4.23 -4.64 4.98
CA GLY A 138 -3.81 -4.80 3.60
C GLY A 138 -4.82 -5.51 2.72
N LEU A 139 -4.47 -5.62 1.43
CA LEU A 139 -5.15 -6.51 0.50
C LEU A 139 -4.34 -7.78 0.27
N ILE A 140 -5.03 -8.83 -0.17
CA ILE A 140 -4.40 -10.03 -0.73
C ILE A 140 -4.81 -10.09 -2.20
N VAL A 141 -3.83 -9.97 -3.07
CA VAL A 141 -3.97 -10.01 -4.54
C VAL A 141 -3.04 -11.09 -5.06
N ASN A 142 -3.51 -11.98 -5.92
CA ASN A 142 -2.72 -13.11 -6.41
C ASN A 142 -2.09 -13.93 -5.27
N LYS A 143 -2.81 -14.10 -4.16
CA LYS A 143 -2.39 -14.79 -2.92
C LYS A 143 -1.25 -14.11 -2.14
N LEU A 144 -0.83 -12.91 -2.51
CA LEU A 144 0.24 -12.15 -1.87
C LEU A 144 -0.31 -10.86 -1.22
N PRO A 145 0.31 -10.40 -0.12
CA PRO A 145 0.02 -9.09 0.44
C PRO A 145 0.26 -7.98 -0.58
N PHE A 146 -0.69 -7.08 -0.71
CA PHE A 146 -0.66 -5.99 -1.67
C PHE A 146 -0.99 -4.66 -0.97
N PHE A 147 -0.06 -3.69 -1.11
CA PHE A 147 -0.27 -2.31 -0.67
C PHE A 147 -0.57 -1.46 -1.90
N PRO A 148 -1.82 -1.02 -2.12
CA PRO A 148 -2.16 -0.18 -3.25
C PRO A 148 -1.52 1.21 -3.10
N PHE A 149 -0.79 1.62 -4.14
CA PHE A 149 -0.18 2.92 -4.22
C PHE A 149 -0.39 3.50 -5.61
N GLY A 150 -1.31 4.45 -5.75
CA GLY A 150 -1.78 4.87 -7.05
C GLY A 150 -2.31 6.29 -7.09
N PHE A 151 -3.11 6.56 -8.09
CA PHE A 151 -3.61 7.90 -8.37
C PHE A 151 -4.96 7.88 -9.10
N TYR A 152 -5.66 8.99 -8.98
CA TYR A 152 -6.80 9.32 -9.84
C TYR A 152 -6.33 9.93 -11.16
N CYS A 153 -7.05 9.62 -12.22
CA CYS A 153 -6.98 10.28 -13.51
C CYS A 153 -8.39 10.44 -14.11
N TYR A 154 -8.51 11.07 -15.26
CA TYR A 154 -9.80 11.24 -15.94
C TYR A 154 -9.86 10.39 -17.20
N SER A 155 -11.06 9.92 -17.53
CA SER A 155 -11.36 9.27 -18.80
C SER A 155 -11.62 10.35 -19.91
N PRO A 156 -11.18 10.10 -21.15
CA PRO A 156 -10.44 8.92 -21.60
C PRO A 156 -9.02 8.86 -21.03
N VAL A 157 -8.63 7.66 -20.60
CA VAL A 157 -7.25 7.44 -20.11
C VAL A 157 -6.29 7.49 -21.29
N TYR A 158 -5.27 8.35 -21.22
CA TYR A 158 -4.27 8.41 -22.28
C TYR A 158 -3.58 7.04 -22.44
N PRO A 159 -3.40 6.56 -23.68
CA PRO A 159 -2.89 5.21 -23.94
C PRO A 159 -1.54 4.92 -23.27
N THR A 160 -0.70 5.96 -23.11
CA THR A 160 0.64 5.83 -22.47
C THR A 160 0.65 6.00 -20.96
N LEU A 161 -0.44 6.49 -20.35
CA LEU A 161 -0.47 6.84 -18.94
C LEU A 161 -0.12 5.66 -18.01
N PRO A 162 -0.66 4.45 -18.18
CA PRO A 162 -0.27 3.32 -17.34
C PRO A 162 1.22 2.99 -17.49
N GLU A 163 1.79 3.08 -18.70
CA GLU A 163 3.23 2.85 -18.94
C GLU A 163 4.11 3.90 -18.25
N GLU A 164 3.72 5.16 -18.35
CA GLU A 164 4.48 6.27 -17.76
C GLU A 164 4.51 6.17 -16.23
N GLU A 165 3.47 5.65 -15.64
CA GLU A 165 3.33 5.66 -14.18
C GLU A 165 3.76 4.34 -13.52
N VAL A 166 3.62 3.19 -14.16
CA VAL A 166 4.15 1.93 -13.61
C VAL A 166 5.67 1.97 -13.45
N VAL A 167 6.37 2.65 -14.36
CA VAL A 167 7.83 2.82 -14.28
C VAL A 167 8.29 3.70 -13.13
N LYS A 168 7.38 4.49 -12.55
CA LYS A 168 7.63 5.29 -11.35
C LYS A 168 7.26 4.56 -10.05
N GLY A 169 6.82 3.31 -10.15
CA GLY A 169 6.48 2.49 -9.00
C GLY A 169 5.00 2.46 -8.62
N PHE A 170 4.14 3.20 -9.32
CA PHE A 170 2.70 3.11 -9.10
C PHE A 170 2.17 1.74 -9.53
N ASN A 171 1.31 1.15 -8.72
CA ASN A 171 0.73 -0.15 -8.96
C ASN A 171 -0.79 -0.13 -9.16
N MET A 172 -1.39 1.06 -9.14
CA MET A 172 -2.84 1.24 -9.24
C MET A 172 -3.20 2.55 -9.92
N ILE A 173 -4.24 2.52 -10.78
CA ILE A 173 -4.93 3.72 -11.29
C ILE A 173 -6.41 3.70 -10.93
N SER A 174 -7.05 4.87 -10.92
CA SER A 174 -8.50 5.02 -10.71
C SER A 174 -9.05 6.11 -11.62
N PRO A 175 -9.56 5.76 -12.82
CA PRO A 175 -10.10 6.73 -13.74
C PRO A 175 -11.48 7.23 -13.32
N TYR A 176 -11.68 8.54 -13.19
CA TYR A 176 -13.01 9.14 -13.19
C TYR A 176 -13.63 8.99 -14.59
N GLN A 177 -14.79 8.36 -14.65
CA GLN A 177 -15.39 7.96 -15.92
C GLN A 177 -16.91 7.96 -15.87
N LYS A 178 -17.51 8.09 -17.04
CA LYS A 178 -18.95 7.87 -17.25
C LYS A 178 -19.16 6.46 -17.79
N ILE A 179 -20.06 5.71 -17.16
CA ILE A 179 -20.43 4.37 -17.63
C ILE A 179 -21.48 4.51 -18.74
N LEU A 180 -20.98 4.70 -19.95
CA LEU A 180 -21.79 4.84 -21.16
C LEU A 180 -21.54 3.65 -22.09
N PRO A 181 -22.56 3.12 -22.78
CA PRO A 181 -22.37 2.00 -23.71
C PRO A 181 -21.32 2.28 -24.79
N GLU A 182 -21.31 3.50 -25.34
CA GLU A 182 -20.40 3.91 -26.40
C GLU A 182 -18.92 3.99 -25.98
N THR A 183 -18.62 4.15 -24.67
CA THR A 183 -17.24 4.25 -24.15
C THR A 183 -16.69 2.92 -23.63
N ILE A 184 -17.36 1.80 -23.87
CA ILE A 184 -16.93 0.48 -23.37
C ILE A 184 -15.54 0.07 -23.88
N ASN A 185 -15.22 0.39 -25.13
CA ASN A 185 -13.93 0.04 -25.72
C ASN A 185 -12.77 0.83 -25.10
N GLU A 186 -13.00 2.08 -24.70
CA GLU A 186 -12.02 2.89 -23.97
C GLU A 186 -11.72 2.26 -22.61
N ARG A 187 -12.77 1.79 -21.90
CA ARG A 187 -12.61 1.13 -20.60
C ARG A 187 -11.88 -0.20 -20.73
N LYS A 188 -12.22 -1.01 -21.73
CA LYS A 188 -11.49 -2.25 -22.01
C LYS A 188 -10.02 -1.99 -22.32
N ALA A 189 -9.73 -0.99 -23.15
CA ALA A 189 -8.35 -0.68 -23.57
C ALA A 189 -7.44 -0.35 -22.40
N TYR A 190 -7.85 0.51 -21.47
CA TYR A 190 -6.99 0.80 -20.32
C TYR A 190 -6.93 -0.35 -19.30
N MET A 191 -8.02 -1.13 -19.15
CA MET A 191 -8.04 -2.32 -18.30
C MET A 191 -7.06 -3.37 -18.82
N ASP A 192 -7.12 -3.69 -20.13
CA ASP A 192 -6.21 -4.62 -20.78
C ASP A 192 -4.76 -4.13 -20.64
N ARG A 193 -4.52 -2.83 -20.87
CA ARG A 193 -3.18 -2.27 -20.75
C ARG A 193 -2.64 -2.33 -19.32
N CYS A 194 -3.47 -2.06 -18.32
CA CYS A 194 -3.08 -2.22 -16.92
C CYS A 194 -2.74 -3.68 -16.59
N ALA A 195 -3.52 -4.64 -17.10
CA ALA A 195 -3.24 -6.06 -16.91
C ALA A 195 -1.90 -6.48 -17.51
N GLU A 196 -1.59 -6.05 -18.74
CA GLU A 196 -0.31 -6.31 -19.40
C GLU A 196 0.90 -5.76 -18.63
N LEU A 197 0.72 -4.64 -17.95
CA LEU A 197 1.76 -3.97 -17.15
C LEU A 197 1.82 -4.45 -15.69
N GLY A 198 0.91 -5.33 -15.26
CA GLY A 198 0.80 -5.75 -13.88
C GLY A 198 0.22 -4.70 -12.93
N MET A 199 -0.33 -3.61 -13.47
CA MET A 199 -1.06 -2.61 -12.69
C MET A 199 -2.47 -3.07 -12.37
N LYS A 200 -3.02 -2.56 -11.28
CA LYS A 200 -4.40 -2.77 -10.87
C LYS A 200 -5.25 -1.53 -11.13
N VAL A 201 -6.54 -1.74 -11.24
CA VAL A 201 -7.52 -0.67 -11.42
C VAL A 201 -8.50 -0.66 -10.25
N HIS A 202 -8.50 0.44 -9.53
CA HIS A 202 -9.55 0.77 -8.58
C HIS A 202 -10.70 1.39 -9.38
N TYR A 203 -11.67 0.53 -9.75
CA TYR A 203 -12.65 0.81 -10.80
C TYR A 203 -13.77 1.72 -10.32
N ASN A 204 -13.90 2.87 -10.97
CA ASN A 204 -14.86 3.90 -10.61
C ASN A 204 -16.25 3.61 -11.24
N LEU A 205 -17.26 3.46 -10.39
CA LEU A 205 -18.66 3.23 -10.72
C LEU A 205 -19.56 4.45 -10.40
N LEU A 206 -19.01 5.58 -9.97
CA LEU A 206 -19.74 6.74 -9.42
C LEU A 206 -20.92 7.18 -10.28
N SER A 207 -20.78 7.12 -11.60
CA SER A 207 -21.83 7.60 -12.54
C SER A 207 -23.11 6.76 -12.51
N VAL A 208 -23.04 5.53 -11.98
CA VAL A 208 -24.17 4.56 -11.95
C VAL A 208 -24.41 3.99 -10.53
N SER A 209 -23.69 4.49 -9.52
CA SER A 209 -23.79 4.06 -8.14
C SER A 209 -24.11 5.22 -7.19
N GLY A 210 -23.31 5.43 -6.14
CA GLY A 210 -23.53 6.48 -5.15
C GLY A 210 -23.19 7.91 -5.57
N GLY A 211 -22.65 8.10 -6.78
CA GLY A 211 -22.33 9.44 -7.27
C GLY A 211 -21.12 10.09 -6.60
N GLY A 212 -20.99 11.41 -6.80
CA GLY A 212 -19.83 12.20 -6.42
C GLY A 212 -18.76 12.21 -7.51
N GLY A 213 -17.66 12.88 -7.24
CA GLY A 213 -16.53 13.00 -8.18
C GLY A 213 -16.77 13.86 -9.40
N VAL A 214 -15.78 14.65 -9.76
CA VAL A 214 -15.83 15.55 -10.92
C VAL A 214 -15.85 14.75 -12.22
N GLY A 215 -16.78 15.11 -13.12
CA GLY A 215 -16.86 14.50 -14.46
C GLY A 215 -17.53 13.12 -14.53
N SER A 216 -17.98 12.57 -13.40
CA SER A 216 -18.65 11.26 -13.37
C SER A 216 -20.16 11.33 -13.56
N LYS A 217 -20.79 12.49 -13.42
CA LYS A 217 -22.26 12.62 -13.49
C LYS A 217 -22.82 12.31 -14.87
N ILE A 218 -23.83 11.46 -14.94
CA ILE A 218 -24.70 11.24 -16.11
C ILE A 218 -26.08 11.78 -15.76
N GLU A 219 -26.59 12.67 -16.58
CA GLU A 219 -27.93 13.25 -16.38
C GLU A 219 -29.01 12.42 -17.11
N GLY A 220 -30.24 12.48 -16.58
CA GLY A 220 -31.41 11.87 -17.23
C GLY A 220 -31.57 10.36 -17.04
N LEU A 221 -30.71 9.69 -16.28
CA LEU A 221 -30.89 8.26 -15.97
C LEU A 221 -31.89 8.08 -14.81
N SER A 222 -32.86 7.20 -15.00
CA SER A 222 -33.68 6.66 -13.91
C SER A 222 -32.84 5.75 -12.98
N GLU A 223 -33.33 5.50 -11.77
CA GLU A 223 -32.64 4.60 -10.82
C GLU A 223 -32.55 3.16 -11.35
N ASP A 224 -33.60 2.69 -12.06
CA ASP A 224 -33.57 1.37 -12.68
C ASP A 224 -32.53 1.28 -13.79
N GLU A 225 -32.39 2.32 -14.62
CA GLU A 225 -31.33 2.38 -15.64
C GLU A 225 -29.94 2.42 -15.03
N LYS A 226 -29.74 3.20 -13.97
CA LYS A 226 -28.47 3.21 -13.22
C LYS A 226 -28.13 1.81 -12.69
N LYS A 227 -29.10 1.15 -12.04
CA LYS A 227 -28.92 -0.20 -11.50
C LYS A 227 -28.63 -1.23 -12.59
N ALA A 228 -29.35 -1.15 -13.71
CA ALA A 228 -29.10 -2.04 -14.84
C ALA A 228 -27.68 -1.85 -15.42
N ARG A 229 -27.24 -0.60 -15.60
CA ARG A 229 -25.87 -0.28 -16.08
C ARG A 229 -24.82 -0.70 -15.07
N LEU A 230 -25.05 -0.49 -13.77
CA LEU A 230 -24.16 -0.94 -12.69
C LEU A 230 -23.90 -2.44 -12.78
N ILE A 231 -24.98 -3.24 -12.85
CA ILE A 231 -24.89 -4.71 -12.94
C ILE A 231 -24.18 -5.15 -14.23
N ALA A 232 -24.51 -4.52 -15.37
CA ALA A 232 -23.89 -4.84 -16.66
C ALA A 232 -22.39 -4.54 -16.64
N GLU A 233 -21.98 -3.40 -16.06
CA GLU A 233 -20.57 -3.01 -15.96
C GLU A 233 -19.78 -3.95 -15.06
N ILE A 234 -20.32 -4.30 -13.90
CA ILE A 234 -19.70 -5.26 -13.00
C ILE A 234 -19.49 -6.60 -13.70
N LYS A 235 -20.52 -7.15 -14.36
CA LYS A 235 -20.43 -8.40 -15.11
C LYS A 235 -19.40 -8.36 -16.24
N THR A 236 -19.15 -7.19 -16.82
CA THR A 236 -18.18 -7.02 -17.89
C THR A 236 -16.73 -7.13 -17.36
N PHE A 237 -16.47 -6.62 -16.16
CA PHE A 237 -15.10 -6.48 -15.65
C PHE A 237 -14.78 -7.32 -14.40
N MET A 238 -15.75 -8.00 -13.79
CA MET A 238 -15.50 -8.79 -12.56
C MET A 238 -14.51 -9.95 -12.73
N ASP A 239 -14.29 -10.40 -13.96
CA ASP A 239 -13.32 -11.44 -14.30
C ASP A 239 -11.98 -10.88 -14.81
N HIS A 240 -11.89 -9.54 -14.92
CA HIS A 240 -10.72 -8.90 -15.53
C HIS A 240 -9.50 -8.93 -14.58
N PRO A 241 -8.31 -9.37 -15.05
CA PRO A 241 -7.13 -9.53 -14.18
C PRO A 241 -6.60 -8.22 -13.57
N ALA A 242 -6.87 -7.06 -14.17
CA ALA A 242 -6.49 -5.77 -13.62
C ALA A 242 -7.43 -5.27 -12.52
N LEU A 243 -8.62 -5.84 -12.35
CA LEU A 243 -9.57 -5.34 -11.35
C LEU A 243 -9.01 -5.49 -9.93
N LEU A 244 -9.03 -4.39 -9.16
CA LEU A 244 -8.65 -4.37 -7.74
C LEU A 244 -9.87 -4.31 -6.83
N GLY A 245 -10.85 -3.51 -7.18
CA GLY A 245 -12.04 -3.28 -6.40
C GLY A 245 -12.93 -2.19 -7.00
N TRP A 246 -14.08 -2.00 -6.41
CA TRP A 246 -15.14 -1.12 -6.89
C TRP A 246 -15.24 0.15 -6.06
N TYR A 247 -15.18 1.31 -6.70
CA TYR A 247 -15.35 2.61 -6.08
C TYR A 247 -16.76 3.14 -6.36
N ILE A 248 -17.63 3.19 -5.32
CA ILE A 248 -19.06 3.39 -5.50
C ILE A 248 -19.57 4.77 -5.14
N SER A 249 -18.87 5.51 -4.26
CA SER A 249 -19.31 6.87 -3.88
C SER A 249 -18.15 7.73 -3.42
N ASP A 250 -18.21 9.00 -3.79
CA ASP A 250 -17.26 10.05 -3.49
C ASP A 250 -17.94 11.10 -2.61
N GLU A 251 -17.42 11.31 -1.40
CA GLU A 251 -17.87 12.28 -0.41
C GLU A 251 -19.38 12.26 -0.09
N PRO A 252 -20.00 11.10 0.18
CA PRO A 252 -21.45 11.03 0.43
C PRO A 252 -21.88 11.86 1.64
N ASN A 253 -20.99 12.04 2.61
CA ASN A 253 -21.23 12.88 3.78
C ASN A 253 -21.26 14.39 3.46
N GLY A 254 -20.68 14.83 2.35
CA GLY A 254 -20.77 16.19 1.82
C GLY A 254 -21.97 16.40 0.89
N THR A 255 -22.30 15.37 0.10
CA THR A 255 -23.38 15.42 -0.90
C THR A 255 -24.75 15.01 -0.34
N GLY A 256 -24.81 14.52 0.90
CA GLY A 256 -26.05 14.16 1.58
C GLY A 256 -26.65 12.80 1.15
N ILE A 257 -25.84 11.92 0.54
CA ILE A 257 -26.25 10.55 0.21
C ILE A 257 -26.27 9.73 1.50
N THR A 258 -27.41 9.10 1.81
CA THR A 258 -27.57 8.38 3.08
C THR A 258 -26.90 6.99 3.09
N PRO A 259 -26.56 6.45 4.27
CA PRO A 259 -26.04 5.10 4.38
C PRO A 259 -26.90 4.04 3.72
N GLU A 260 -28.22 4.12 3.89
CA GLU A 260 -29.17 3.12 3.38
C GLU A 260 -29.13 2.99 1.86
N VAL A 261 -28.97 4.12 1.16
CA VAL A 261 -28.82 4.15 -0.30
C VAL A 261 -27.54 3.40 -0.72
N LEU A 262 -26.44 3.66 -0.04
CA LEU A 262 -25.17 3.02 -0.36
C LEU A 262 -25.10 1.55 0.10
N GLU A 263 -25.83 1.16 1.13
CA GLU A 263 -25.99 -0.23 1.53
C GLU A 263 -26.72 -1.05 0.44
N GLU A 264 -27.72 -0.47 -0.22
CA GLU A 264 -28.39 -1.11 -1.36
C GLU A 264 -27.45 -1.28 -2.56
N VAL A 265 -26.69 -0.22 -2.89
CA VAL A 265 -25.67 -0.26 -3.94
C VAL A 265 -24.62 -1.33 -3.60
N TYR A 266 -24.07 -1.33 -2.39
CA TYR A 266 -23.12 -2.31 -1.90
C TYR A 266 -23.64 -3.74 -2.04
N ARG A 267 -24.88 -3.99 -1.61
CA ARG A 267 -25.53 -5.29 -1.74
C ARG A 267 -25.62 -5.72 -3.21
N THR A 268 -26.06 -4.82 -4.11
CA THR A 268 -26.12 -5.08 -5.54
C THR A 268 -24.74 -5.45 -6.10
N VAL A 269 -23.69 -4.74 -5.71
CA VAL A 269 -22.31 -5.06 -6.10
C VAL A 269 -21.91 -6.43 -5.60
N LYS A 270 -22.10 -6.72 -4.30
CA LYS A 270 -21.66 -7.99 -3.67
C LYS A 270 -22.48 -9.22 -4.12
N GLU A 271 -23.73 -9.04 -4.52
CA GLU A 271 -24.55 -10.10 -5.13
C GLU A 271 -24.08 -10.43 -6.53
N THR A 272 -23.53 -9.43 -7.26
CA THR A 272 -23.02 -9.62 -8.63
C THR A 272 -21.55 -10.09 -8.60
N ASP A 273 -20.72 -9.50 -7.76
CA ASP A 273 -19.29 -9.78 -7.60
C ASP A 273 -18.90 -9.82 -6.11
N PRO A 274 -18.95 -10.98 -5.47
CA PRO A 274 -18.54 -11.14 -4.06
C PRO A 274 -17.00 -11.12 -3.87
N TRP A 275 -16.19 -11.25 -4.94
CA TRP A 275 -14.75 -11.44 -4.87
C TRP A 275 -13.93 -10.16 -4.77
N HIS A 276 -14.50 -9.00 -5.11
CA HIS A 276 -13.76 -7.73 -5.08
C HIS A 276 -14.30 -6.79 -4.02
N PRO A 277 -13.42 -6.04 -3.33
CA PRO A 277 -13.82 -5.10 -2.30
C PRO A 277 -14.49 -3.85 -2.87
N VAL A 278 -15.32 -3.23 -2.04
CA VAL A 278 -16.02 -1.97 -2.32
C VAL A 278 -15.45 -0.87 -1.45
N SER A 279 -15.23 0.32 -2.01
CA SER A 279 -14.68 1.48 -1.31
C SER A 279 -15.57 2.72 -1.44
N ILE A 280 -15.45 3.60 -0.45
CA ILE A 280 -16.08 4.93 -0.40
C ILE A 280 -15.06 5.92 0.13
N VAL A 281 -14.96 7.10 -0.48
CA VAL A 281 -14.16 8.25 -0.01
C VAL A 281 -15.02 9.18 0.82
N PHE A 282 -14.47 9.71 1.91
CA PHE A 282 -15.15 10.64 2.83
C PHE A 282 -14.35 11.93 3.00
N MET A 283 -15.05 13.05 2.86
CA MET A 283 -14.53 14.36 3.26
C MET A 283 -14.72 14.63 4.77
N VAL A 284 -14.24 15.74 5.24
CA VAL A 284 -14.44 16.22 6.62
C VAL A 284 -15.94 16.37 6.93
N PRO A 285 -16.45 15.88 8.08
CA PRO A 285 -15.77 15.15 9.14
C PRO A 285 -15.58 13.66 8.79
N PHE A 286 -14.33 13.19 8.74
CA PHE A 286 -14.01 11.84 8.26
C PHE A 286 -14.66 10.70 9.05
N LEU A 287 -14.93 10.91 10.35
CA LEU A 287 -15.62 9.93 11.19
C LEU A 287 -17.12 9.78 10.87
N ALA A 288 -17.67 10.58 9.96
CA ALA A 288 -19.00 10.32 9.40
C ALA A 288 -19.08 8.93 8.72
N SER A 289 -17.92 8.43 8.24
CA SER A 289 -17.76 7.08 7.66
C SER A 289 -18.25 5.94 8.56
N ARG A 290 -18.31 6.15 9.89
CA ARG A 290 -18.89 5.16 10.83
C ARG A 290 -20.30 4.71 10.46
N LYS A 291 -21.11 5.63 9.95
CA LYS A 291 -22.50 5.36 9.57
C LYS A 291 -22.61 4.47 8.33
N TYR A 292 -21.56 4.43 7.52
CA TYR A 292 -21.53 3.71 6.23
C TYR A 292 -20.77 2.38 6.31
N ILE A 293 -20.49 1.87 7.53
CA ILE A 293 -19.66 0.68 7.71
C ILE A 293 -20.22 -0.57 6.99
N ASP A 294 -21.53 -0.65 6.80
CA ASP A 294 -22.21 -1.76 6.15
C ASP A 294 -22.35 -1.56 4.62
N ALA A 295 -21.87 -0.41 4.11
CA ALA A 295 -21.86 -0.08 2.70
C ALA A 295 -20.46 -0.15 2.05
N LEU A 296 -19.41 -0.59 2.79
CA LEU A 296 -18.04 -0.59 2.29
C LEU A 296 -17.19 -1.72 2.87
N ASP A 297 -16.19 -2.12 2.13
CA ASP A 297 -15.10 -2.99 2.57
C ASP A 297 -13.83 -2.19 2.91
N ILE A 298 -13.62 -1.03 2.28
CA ILE A 298 -12.46 -0.15 2.43
C ILE A 298 -12.95 1.27 2.70
N VAL A 299 -12.52 1.88 3.80
CA VAL A 299 -12.78 3.28 4.10
C VAL A 299 -11.65 4.15 3.56
N MET A 300 -12.00 5.19 2.81
CA MET A 300 -11.04 6.16 2.29
C MET A 300 -11.37 7.57 2.78
N ALA A 301 -10.35 8.43 2.88
CA ALA A 301 -10.52 9.84 3.21
C ALA A 301 -9.53 10.72 2.44
N ASP A 302 -9.94 11.95 2.15
CA ASP A 302 -9.25 12.91 1.30
C ASP A 302 -8.94 14.23 2.00
N PRO A 303 -8.00 14.22 2.96
CA PRO A 303 -7.54 15.44 3.62
C PRO A 303 -6.66 16.27 2.66
N TYR A 304 -7.16 17.41 2.19
CA TYR A 304 -6.44 18.35 1.32
C TYR A 304 -6.07 19.62 2.09
N PRO A 305 -4.96 19.65 2.85
CA PRO A 305 -4.65 20.78 3.74
C PRO A 305 -3.97 21.97 3.06
N ILE A 306 -3.29 21.80 1.93
CA ILE A 306 -2.40 22.82 1.35
C ILE A 306 -3.18 23.76 0.43
N PRO A 307 -2.95 25.10 0.57
CA PRO A 307 -1.95 25.78 1.42
C PRO A 307 -2.43 26.20 2.81
N GLU A 308 -3.73 26.10 3.11
CA GLU A 308 -4.37 26.82 4.21
C GLU A 308 -4.24 26.12 5.57
N ARG A 309 -3.88 24.84 5.60
CA ARG A 309 -3.88 24.01 6.80
C ARG A 309 -2.58 23.25 6.99
N PRO A 310 -2.26 22.82 8.22
CA PRO A 310 -1.03 22.06 8.50
C PRO A 310 -1.01 20.70 7.79
N VAL A 311 0.16 20.26 7.35
CA VAL A 311 0.40 18.93 6.77
C VAL A 311 0.00 17.78 7.70
N THR A 312 -0.07 18.05 9.02
CA THR A 312 -0.42 17.04 10.03
C THR A 312 -1.86 16.55 9.94
N ILE A 313 -2.76 17.30 9.31
CA ILE A 313 -4.17 16.91 9.13
C ILE A 313 -4.28 15.55 8.43
N ALA A 314 -3.43 15.25 7.47
CA ALA A 314 -3.43 13.98 6.77
C ALA A 314 -3.13 12.80 7.73
N GLY A 315 -2.09 12.92 8.54
CA GLY A 315 -1.75 11.94 9.56
C GLY A 315 -2.78 11.82 10.69
N ASP A 316 -3.33 12.95 11.13
CA ASP A 316 -4.32 12.97 12.21
C ASP A 316 -5.64 12.32 11.77
N ALA A 317 -6.10 12.61 10.55
CA ALA A 317 -7.25 11.94 9.94
C ALA A 317 -7.04 10.43 9.86
N THR A 318 -5.86 10.01 9.39
CA THR A 318 -5.49 8.59 9.34
C THR A 318 -5.54 7.94 10.71
N GLY A 319 -4.95 8.58 11.72
CA GLY A 319 -4.94 8.07 13.09
C GLY A 319 -6.35 7.89 13.67
N GLN A 320 -7.25 8.85 13.44
CA GLN A 320 -8.65 8.78 13.85
C GLN A 320 -9.39 7.63 13.16
N LEU A 321 -9.26 7.51 11.84
CA LEU A 321 -9.88 6.43 11.09
C LEU A 321 -9.32 5.07 11.48
N LYS A 322 -8.00 4.95 11.64
CA LYS A 322 -7.39 3.69 12.07
C LYS A 322 -7.86 3.27 13.45
N ALA A 323 -7.97 4.18 14.40
CA ALA A 323 -8.51 3.87 15.74
C ALA A 323 -9.95 3.35 15.68
N GLU A 324 -10.78 3.93 14.78
CA GLU A 324 -12.16 3.50 14.61
C GLU A 324 -12.31 2.17 13.89
N PHE A 325 -11.52 1.96 12.83
CA PHE A 325 -11.70 0.84 11.90
C PHE A 325 -10.70 -0.32 12.08
N ILE A 326 -9.81 -0.25 13.08
CA ILE A 326 -8.84 -1.31 13.35
C ILE A 326 -9.55 -2.68 13.54
N GLY A 327 -9.08 -3.71 12.84
CA GLY A 327 -9.68 -5.04 12.86
C GLY A 327 -11.07 -5.12 12.21
N LYS A 328 -11.55 -4.07 11.57
CA LYS A 328 -12.85 -4.01 10.91
C LYS A 328 -12.73 -3.77 9.41
N ARG A 329 -12.01 -2.70 9.01
CA ARG A 329 -11.87 -2.25 7.61
C ARG A 329 -10.47 -1.71 7.35
N PRO A 330 -9.86 -1.94 6.18
CA PRO A 330 -8.73 -1.18 5.67
C PRO A 330 -8.99 0.31 5.62
N VAL A 331 -7.93 1.10 5.86
CA VAL A 331 -7.96 2.56 5.77
C VAL A 331 -6.99 2.99 4.67
N TRP A 332 -7.51 3.61 3.61
CA TRP A 332 -6.71 4.23 2.56
C TRP A 332 -6.83 5.74 2.62
N MET A 333 -5.79 6.44 2.17
CA MET A 333 -5.80 7.90 2.19
C MET A 333 -5.63 8.43 0.77
N VAL A 334 -6.50 9.39 0.43
CA VAL A 334 -6.42 10.14 -0.82
C VAL A 334 -5.61 11.40 -0.55
N GLN A 335 -4.39 11.45 -1.10
CA GLN A 335 -3.45 12.53 -0.85
C GLN A 335 -3.58 13.65 -1.87
N GLN A 336 -3.39 14.88 -1.41
CA GLN A 336 -3.37 16.06 -2.28
C GLN A 336 -2.11 16.07 -3.16
N ALA A 337 -2.31 16.10 -4.49
CA ALA A 337 -1.26 16.26 -5.48
C ALA A 337 -1.69 17.25 -6.57
N PHE A 338 -2.41 18.29 -6.19
CA PHE A 338 -2.98 19.29 -7.07
C PHE A 338 -2.98 20.67 -6.41
N GLY A 339 -3.20 21.70 -7.20
CA GLY A 339 -3.36 23.08 -6.78
C GLY A 339 -3.70 24.00 -7.96
N GLY A 340 -3.97 25.25 -7.68
CA GLY A 340 -4.28 26.28 -8.68
C GLY A 340 -5.76 26.33 -9.11
N GLY A 341 -6.68 25.71 -8.32
CA GLY A 341 -8.12 25.80 -8.54
C GLY A 341 -8.88 25.93 -7.22
N GLU A 342 -10.02 26.60 -7.26
CA GLU A 342 -10.94 26.80 -6.12
C GLU A 342 -10.24 27.29 -4.83
N TRP A 343 -10.28 26.46 -3.78
CA TRP A 343 -9.72 26.78 -2.47
C TRP A 343 -8.21 26.49 -2.36
N TRP A 344 -7.62 25.79 -3.34
CA TRP A 344 -6.25 25.29 -3.30
C TRP A 344 -5.35 26.11 -4.21
N GLY A 345 -4.89 27.28 -3.72
CA GLY A 345 -4.12 28.26 -4.52
C GLY A 345 -2.78 27.75 -5.05
N ARG A 346 -2.21 26.66 -4.46
CA ARG A 346 -0.99 26.02 -4.92
C ARG A 346 -1.02 24.51 -4.65
N GLU A 347 -0.20 23.76 -5.37
CA GLU A 347 0.12 22.38 -5.06
C GLU A 347 1.00 22.26 -3.81
N PRO A 348 1.01 21.09 -3.12
CA PRO A 348 2.00 20.81 -2.10
C PRO A 348 3.42 20.83 -2.65
N THR A 349 4.38 21.27 -1.85
CA THR A 349 5.80 21.10 -2.16
C THR A 349 6.21 19.63 -2.07
N ILE A 350 7.38 19.28 -2.60
CA ILE A 350 7.97 17.94 -2.49
C ILE A 350 7.99 17.48 -1.04
N GLN A 351 8.45 18.34 -0.14
CA GLN A 351 8.59 18.04 1.28
C GLN A 351 7.23 17.88 1.97
N GLU A 352 6.26 18.74 1.66
CA GLU A 352 4.89 18.62 2.20
C GLU A 352 4.22 17.32 1.74
N THR A 353 4.33 16.99 0.44
CA THR A 353 3.81 15.73 -0.12
C THR A 353 4.40 14.51 0.58
N ARG A 354 5.73 14.51 0.77
CA ARG A 354 6.43 13.45 1.48
C ARG A 354 5.97 13.33 2.93
N SER A 355 5.95 14.44 3.65
CA SER A 355 5.51 14.46 5.06
C SER A 355 4.08 13.96 5.23
N MET A 356 3.13 14.44 4.42
CA MET A 356 1.74 14.00 4.48
C MET A 356 1.62 12.50 4.22
N THR A 357 2.26 11.99 3.17
CA THR A 357 2.20 10.56 2.81
C THR A 357 2.79 9.67 3.90
N TRP A 358 3.98 10.00 4.39
CA TRP A 358 4.63 9.20 5.43
C TRP A 358 3.91 9.29 6.78
N GLN A 359 3.31 10.43 7.12
CA GLN A 359 2.46 10.53 8.30
C GLN A 359 1.28 9.55 8.20
N CYS A 360 0.64 9.44 7.04
CA CYS A 360 -0.46 8.49 6.84
C CYS A 360 0.02 7.04 6.99
N ILE A 361 1.12 6.67 6.36
CA ILE A 361 1.69 5.30 6.44
C ILE A 361 2.05 4.95 7.90
N ILE A 362 2.75 5.83 8.60
CA ILE A 362 3.15 5.64 10.00
C ILE A 362 1.93 5.53 10.92
N LYS A 363 0.86 6.27 10.64
CA LYS A 363 -0.41 6.23 11.40
C LYS A 363 -1.31 5.06 11.01
N GLY A 364 -0.93 4.25 10.01
CA GLY A 364 -1.57 2.98 9.71
C GLY A 364 -2.48 2.95 8.47
N ALA A 365 -2.32 3.88 7.55
CA ALA A 365 -2.87 3.74 6.21
C ALA A 365 -2.24 2.53 5.52
N THR A 366 -3.06 1.77 4.81
CA THR A 366 -2.66 0.56 4.07
C THR A 366 -2.97 0.66 2.58
N GLY A 367 -3.20 1.86 2.10
CA GLY A 367 -3.30 2.25 0.71
C GLY A 367 -3.18 3.76 0.60
N ILE A 368 -2.53 4.21 -0.47
CA ILE A 368 -2.35 5.62 -0.82
C ILE A 368 -2.82 5.82 -2.25
N GLN A 369 -3.60 6.86 -2.45
CA GLN A 369 -4.09 7.26 -3.77
C GLN A 369 -3.98 8.78 -3.90
N TYR A 370 -3.31 9.28 -4.92
CA TYR A 370 -3.17 10.72 -5.12
C TYR A 370 -4.31 11.29 -5.97
N PHE A 371 -4.89 12.36 -5.52
CA PHE A 371 -5.73 13.21 -6.34
C PHE A 371 -4.89 14.42 -6.79
N VAL A 372 -4.52 14.59 -8.06
CA VAL A 372 -4.87 13.84 -9.25
C VAL A 372 -3.70 13.90 -10.25
N ARG A 373 -3.42 12.83 -10.97
CA ARG A 373 -2.34 12.80 -11.97
C ARG A 373 -2.70 13.59 -13.22
N GLN A 374 -3.94 13.48 -13.66
CA GLN A 374 -4.42 14.07 -14.90
C GLN A 374 -5.89 14.45 -14.79
N GLY A 375 -6.23 15.67 -15.19
CA GLY A 375 -7.58 16.21 -15.17
C GLY A 375 -7.61 17.63 -15.71
N LEU A 376 -8.81 18.17 -15.93
CA LEU A 376 -9.00 19.46 -16.57
C LEU A 376 -8.35 20.64 -15.81
N ASN A 377 -8.43 20.62 -14.47
CA ASN A 377 -7.98 21.75 -13.63
C ASN A 377 -7.03 21.34 -12.51
N TYR A 378 -6.86 20.04 -12.23
CA TYR A 378 -6.22 19.52 -11.04
C TYR A 378 -5.21 18.42 -11.38
N PHE A 379 -4.10 18.79 -11.97
CA PHE A 379 -2.99 17.85 -12.11
C PHE A 379 -1.71 18.47 -11.57
N PRO A 380 -0.73 17.68 -11.13
CA PRO A 380 0.54 18.20 -10.68
C PRO A 380 1.19 19.03 -11.78
N LYS A 381 1.45 20.29 -11.50
CA LYS A 381 2.14 21.20 -12.41
C LYS A 381 3.65 21.06 -12.27
N SER A 382 4.10 20.52 -11.15
CA SER A 382 5.50 20.24 -10.85
C SER A 382 5.83 18.78 -11.14
N ALA A 383 6.67 18.54 -12.14
CA ALA A 383 7.22 17.21 -12.41
C ALA A 383 8.01 16.65 -11.20
N ALA A 384 8.65 17.56 -10.44
CA ALA A 384 9.39 17.17 -9.24
C ALA A 384 8.50 16.64 -8.12
N THR A 385 7.36 17.28 -7.85
CA THR A 385 6.39 16.78 -6.85
C THR A 385 5.82 15.44 -7.25
N TRP A 386 5.47 15.27 -8.53
CA TRP A 386 4.99 13.98 -9.02
C TRP A 386 6.06 12.90 -9.03
N GLY A 387 7.31 13.26 -9.33
CA GLY A 387 8.47 12.37 -9.20
C GLY A 387 8.65 11.87 -7.78
N GLU A 388 8.41 12.72 -6.77
CA GLU A 388 8.47 12.31 -5.35
C GLU A 388 7.35 11.34 -4.98
N CYS A 389 6.14 11.52 -5.52
CA CYS A 389 5.06 10.54 -5.35
C CYS A 389 5.47 9.15 -5.87
N GLY A 390 6.09 9.10 -7.05
CA GLY A 390 6.63 7.85 -7.61
C GLY A 390 7.79 7.28 -6.78
N ARG A 391 8.69 8.12 -6.26
CA ARG A 391 9.74 7.66 -5.34
C ARG A 391 9.15 6.97 -4.12
N MET A 392 8.16 7.56 -3.49
CA MET A 392 7.48 6.96 -2.34
C MET A 392 6.73 5.69 -2.71
N ALA A 393 6.19 5.59 -3.92
CA ALA A 393 5.59 4.35 -4.42
C ALA A 393 6.60 3.18 -4.42
N MET A 394 7.83 3.42 -4.87
CA MET A 394 8.90 2.42 -4.84
C MET A 394 9.37 2.09 -3.43
N GLU A 395 9.52 3.09 -2.57
CA GLU A 395 9.85 2.88 -1.16
C GLU A 395 8.81 1.98 -0.48
N VAL A 396 7.53 2.24 -0.68
CA VAL A 396 6.43 1.45 -0.12
C VAL A 396 6.38 0.04 -0.72
N ALA A 397 6.64 -0.12 -2.02
CA ALA A 397 6.72 -1.45 -2.64
C ALA A 397 7.79 -2.32 -1.95
N GLU A 398 8.97 -1.76 -1.68
CA GLU A 398 10.02 -2.46 -0.92
C GLU A 398 9.60 -2.78 0.52
N LEU A 399 8.90 -1.85 1.18
CA LEU A 399 8.50 -1.98 2.57
C LEU A 399 7.21 -2.79 2.78
N THR A 400 6.50 -3.16 1.73
CA THR A 400 5.22 -3.87 1.81
C THR A 400 5.25 -5.11 2.72
N PRO A 401 6.30 -5.97 2.73
CA PRO A 401 6.37 -7.12 3.65
C PRO A 401 6.29 -6.72 5.13
N TRP A 402 6.89 -5.61 5.51
CA TRP A 402 6.81 -5.09 6.88
C TRP A 402 5.49 -4.35 7.14
N LEU A 403 5.08 -3.48 6.22
CA LEU A 403 3.88 -2.64 6.38
C LEU A 403 2.62 -3.48 6.58
N LEU A 404 2.55 -4.65 5.92
CA LEU A 404 1.43 -5.59 6.00
C LEU A 404 1.74 -6.83 6.84
N SER A 405 2.83 -6.82 7.62
CA SER A 405 3.15 -7.88 8.57
C SER A 405 2.16 -7.94 9.72
N ASP A 406 1.83 -9.15 10.14
CA ASP A 406 1.01 -9.43 11.32
C ASP A 406 1.85 -9.84 12.56
N GLU A 407 3.18 -9.75 12.44
CA GLU A 407 4.11 -10.03 13.53
C GLU A 407 4.04 -8.94 14.61
N GLN A 408 4.23 -9.36 15.86
CA GLN A 408 4.27 -8.42 16.97
C GLN A 408 5.57 -7.63 16.95
N THR A 409 5.48 -6.32 16.75
CA THR A 409 6.64 -5.43 16.70
C THR A 409 7.09 -4.93 18.07
N LEU A 410 8.29 -4.38 18.14
CA LEU A 410 8.82 -3.67 19.33
C LEU A 410 8.18 -2.27 19.41
N GLN A 411 7.98 -1.80 20.63
CA GLN A 411 7.51 -0.44 20.85
C GLN A 411 8.64 0.56 20.59
N VAL A 412 8.30 1.64 19.88
CA VAL A 412 9.21 2.76 19.62
C VAL A 412 8.59 4.06 20.12
N GLU A 413 9.44 4.97 20.58
CA GLU A 413 9.01 6.29 21.05
C GLU A 413 9.97 7.38 20.53
N SER A 414 9.43 8.55 20.21
CA SER A 414 10.23 9.71 19.85
C SER A 414 10.40 10.64 21.07
N TYR A 415 11.59 11.16 21.27
CA TYR A 415 11.85 12.20 22.26
C TYR A 415 11.53 13.63 21.79
N SER A 416 11.10 13.76 20.53
CA SER A 416 10.57 15.02 19.97
C SER A 416 9.09 14.88 19.67
N GLN A 417 8.27 15.82 20.14
CA GLN A 417 6.84 15.89 19.80
C GLN A 417 6.60 16.18 18.31
N ASN A 418 7.61 16.69 17.60
CA ASN A 418 7.53 17.02 16.18
C ASN A 418 7.97 15.87 15.27
N ILE A 419 8.35 14.73 15.83
CA ILE A 419 8.69 13.52 15.09
C ILE A 419 7.71 12.41 15.44
N ILE A 420 7.02 11.89 14.44
CA ILE A 420 6.16 10.71 14.58
C ILE A 420 6.96 9.49 14.22
N VAL A 421 6.83 8.43 15.01
CA VAL A 421 7.51 7.16 14.80
C VAL A 421 6.54 5.98 14.84
N SER A 422 6.89 4.93 14.12
CA SER A 422 6.22 3.64 14.20
C SER A 422 7.22 2.54 13.83
N SER A 423 6.95 1.32 14.24
CA SER A 423 7.77 0.16 13.89
C SER A 423 6.94 -0.95 13.28
N ARG A 424 7.59 -1.82 12.51
CA ARG A 424 7.04 -3.09 12.01
C ARG A 424 8.12 -4.15 12.07
N LEU A 425 7.71 -5.36 12.38
CA LEU A 425 8.58 -6.52 12.41
C LEU A 425 8.18 -7.49 11.31
N HIS A 426 9.16 -7.99 10.59
CA HIS A 426 8.96 -9.06 9.63
C HIS A 426 10.22 -9.93 9.55
N ASN A 427 10.06 -11.24 9.76
CA ASN A 427 11.15 -12.24 9.67
C ASN A 427 12.40 -11.85 10.47
N GLY A 428 12.26 -11.38 11.72
CA GLY A 428 13.39 -10.98 12.56
C GLY A 428 14.04 -9.65 12.20
N GLN A 429 13.50 -8.94 11.22
CA GLN A 429 13.94 -7.61 10.82
C GLN A 429 12.93 -6.55 11.27
N LEU A 430 13.38 -5.63 12.07
CA LEU A 430 12.60 -4.49 12.54
C LEU A 430 12.84 -3.30 11.61
N ILE A 431 11.78 -2.74 11.06
CA ILE A 431 11.85 -1.38 10.53
C ILE A 431 11.31 -0.39 11.57
N VAL A 432 12.00 0.74 11.69
CA VAL A 432 11.55 1.91 12.44
C VAL A 432 11.39 3.05 11.45
N MET A 433 10.17 3.56 11.33
CA MET A 433 9.81 4.65 10.44
C MET A 433 9.68 5.93 11.26
N ALA A 434 10.23 7.02 10.74
CA ALA A 434 10.17 8.35 11.38
C ALA A 434 9.80 9.42 10.36
N VAL A 435 9.01 10.40 10.77
CA VAL A 435 8.68 11.58 9.96
C VAL A 435 8.71 12.85 10.80
N ASN A 436 9.38 13.85 10.29
CA ASN A 436 9.38 15.22 10.83
C ASN A 436 8.13 15.96 10.34
N LYS A 437 7.33 16.48 11.28
CA LYS A 437 6.08 17.19 10.99
C LYS A 437 6.22 18.66 10.64
N ILE A 438 7.40 19.25 10.86
CA ILE A 438 7.62 20.69 10.70
C ILE A 438 8.65 21.00 9.62
N ASN A 439 8.58 22.21 9.12
CA ASN A 439 9.45 22.71 8.05
C ASN A 439 10.81 23.22 8.58
N GLU A 440 11.39 22.48 9.52
CA GLU A 440 12.71 22.78 10.07
C GLU A 440 13.45 21.44 10.29
N PRO A 441 14.77 21.37 10.03
CA PRO A 441 15.55 20.19 10.36
C PRO A 441 15.54 19.92 11.87
N LEU A 442 15.43 18.66 12.27
CA LEU A 442 15.38 18.26 13.69
C LEU A 442 16.37 17.13 14.01
N SER A 443 16.97 17.22 15.19
CA SER A 443 17.63 16.04 15.79
C SER A 443 16.58 15.06 16.30
N ALA A 444 16.63 13.83 15.79
CA ALA A 444 15.74 12.75 16.16
C ALA A 444 16.41 11.84 17.19
N GLY A 445 15.83 11.77 18.38
CA GLY A 445 16.09 10.70 19.35
C GLY A 445 14.94 9.70 19.30
N ILE A 446 15.21 8.46 18.93
CA ILE A 446 14.18 7.42 18.79
C ILE A 446 14.55 6.23 19.68
N GLY A 447 13.73 5.98 20.71
CA GLY A 447 13.88 4.87 21.63
C GLY A 447 13.21 3.59 21.11
N ILE A 448 13.88 2.44 21.26
CA ILE A 448 13.38 1.12 20.91
C ILE A 448 13.32 0.26 22.17
N LYS A 449 12.12 -0.04 22.67
CA LYS A 449 11.97 -0.84 23.90
C LYS A 449 12.30 -2.31 23.63
N GLY A 450 13.16 -2.88 24.45
CA GLY A 450 13.55 -4.30 24.35
C GLY A 450 14.69 -4.57 23.36
N PHE A 451 15.34 -3.53 22.84
CA PHE A 451 16.55 -3.64 22.03
C PHE A 451 17.64 -2.72 22.63
N ASN A 452 18.87 -3.20 22.73
CA ASN A 452 19.93 -2.41 23.39
C ASN A 452 20.92 -1.82 22.40
N ASN A 453 21.72 -2.66 21.75
CA ASN A 453 22.83 -2.19 20.91
C ASN A 453 22.82 -2.90 19.57
N GLY A 454 23.18 -2.18 18.52
CA GLY A 454 23.23 -2.69 17.17
C GLY A 454 23.53 -1.62 16.15
N LYS A 455 23.28 -1.96 14.90
CA LYS A 455 23.42 -1.08 13.74
C LYS A 455 22.08 -1.00 13.00
N ALA A 456 21.63 0.18 12.72
CA ALA A 456 20.47 0.45 11.90
C ALA A 456 20.95 0.92 10.52
N ARG A 457 20.56 0.21 9.46
CA ARG A 457 20.73 0.68 8.08
C ARG A 457 19.62 1.68 7.79
N VAL A 458 19.97 2.86 7.34
CA VAL A 458 19.00 3.85 6.86
C VAL A 458 18.63 3.45 5.44
N LEU A 459 17.40 2.98 5.26
CA LEU A 459 16.93 2.55 3.95
C LEU A 459 16.79 3.76 3.02
N PHE A 460 17.01 3.51 1.73
CA PHE A 460 17.00 4.52 0.65
C PHE A 460 18.12 5.57 0.77
N GLU A 461 19.04 5.36 1.72
CA GLU A 461 20.27 6.13 1.86
C GLU A 461 21.45 5.17 2.03
N ASN A 462 22.60 5.50 1.49
CA ASN A 462 23.79 4.65 1.59
C ASN A 462 24.55 4.91 2.90
N ARG A 463 23.86 4.74 4.04
CA ARG A 463 24.46 4.95 5.37
C ARG A 463 23.83 4.08 6.44
N SER A 464 24.50 4.04 7.57
CA SER A 464 24.01 3.37 8.79
C SER A 464 24.25 4.24 10.01
N VAL A 465 23.41 4.07 11.03
CA VAL A 465 23.56 4.73 12.34
C VAL A 465 23.68 3.67 13.44
N ALA A 466 24.37 4.02 14.52
CA ALA A 466 24.45 3.15 15.69
C ALA A 466 23.12 3.18 16.47
N VAL A 467 22.76 2.03 17.05
CA VAL A 467 21.75 1.95 18.10
C VAL A 467 22.51 1.69 19.39
N THR A 468 22.45 2.61 20.34
CA THR A 468 23.17 2.52 21.60
C THR A 468 22.21 2.68 22.78
N GLY A 469 22.15 1.68 23.66
CA GLY A 469 21.19 1.68 24.78
C GLY A 469 19.72 1.74 24.30
N GLY A 470 19.42 1.16 23.15
CA GLY A 470 18.09 1.22 22.53
C GLY A 470 17.75 2.54 21.85
N LEU A 471 18.72 3.45 21.71
CA LEU A 471 18.49 4.79 21.16
C LEU A 471 19.16 4.95 19.80
N ILE A 472 18.39 5.41 18.80
CA ILE A 472 18.87 5.96 17.53
C ILE A 472 18.96 7.47 17.69
N MET A 473 20.13 8.05 17.34
CA MET A 473 20.30 9.50 17.19
C MET A 473 20.61 9.81 15.72
N ASP A 474 19.78 10.65 15.11
CA ASP A 474 19.95 11.03 13.70
C ASP A 474 19.41 12.44 13.43
N GLN A 475 19.58 12.93 12.21
CA GLN A 475 19.03 14.21 11.75
C GLN A 475 17.94 13.96 10.71
N LEU A 476 16.76 14.53 10.91
CA LEU A 476 15.70 14.55 9.92
C LEU A 476 15.61 15.93 9.26
N ALA A 477 15.62 15.95 7.95
CA ALA A 477 15.38 17.18 7.18
C ALA A 477 14.01 17.79 7.50
N ALA A 478 13.79 19.04 7.11
CA ALA A 478 12.48 19.69 7.15
C ALA A 478 11.43 18.83 6.41
N PHE A 479 10.33 18.47 7.07
CA PHE A 479 9.32 17.55 6.56
C PHE A 479 9.86 16.18 6.08
N GLY A 480 11.09 15.84 6.45
CA GLY A 480 11.77 14.63 6.03
C GLY A 480 11.22 13.37 6.69
N SER A 481 11.36 12.23 6.02
CA SER A 481 11.07 10.90 6.56
C SER A 481 12.28 9.99 6.42
N GLN A 482 12.42 9.04 7.34
CA GLN A 482 13.46 8.02 7.30
C GLN A 482 12.96 6.67 7.75
N VAL A 483 13.56 5.62 7.24
CA VAL A 483 13.29 4.25 7.61
C VAL A 483 14.59 3.57 8.02
N TYR A 484 14.62 3.04 9.23
CA TYR A 484 15.77 2.34 9.81
C TYR A 484 15.47 0.85 9.81
N LEU A 485 16.35 0.04 9.21
CA LEU A 485 16.27 -1.41 9.22
C LEU A 485 17.27 -1.97 10.24
N ILE A 486 16.78 -2.79 11.16
CA ILE A 486 17.54 -3.37 12.27
C ILE A 486 17.29 -4.87 12.30
N ASN A 487 18.36 -5.68 12.33
CA ASN A 487 18.27 -7.11 12.60
C ASN A 487 18.18 -7.32 14.11
N ILE A 488 17.00 -7.68 14.62
CA ILE A 488 16.78 -7.86 16.07
C ILE A 488 16.99 -9.30 16.54
N ASN A 489 17.03 -10.23 15.60
CA ASN A 489 17.29 -11.63 15.91
C ASN A 489 18.19 -12.22 14.82
N PRO A 490 19.54 -12.04 14.95
CA PRO A 490 20.48 -12.49 13.94
C PRO A 490 20.48 -14.02 13.74
N GLU A 491 20.01 -14.80 14.73
CA GLU A 491 19.86 -16.24 14.60
C GLU A 491 18.53 -16.65 13.89
N LYS A 492 17.53 -15.76 13.93
CA LYS A 492 16.23 -15.93 13.25
C LYS A 492 16.06 -15.04 12.02
N THR A 493 17.01 -14.16 11.78
CA THR A 493 17.06 -13.55 10.44
C THR A 493 17.24 -14.73 9.51
N PRO A 494 16.26 -15.08 8.70
CA PRO A 494 16.55 -15.99 7.62
C PRO A 494 17.73 -15.31 6.95
N VAL A 495 18.88 -15.95 6.96
CA VAL A 495 19.81 -15.71 5.88
C VAL A 495 18.88 -15.72 4.68
N ILE A 496 18.86 -14.62 3.89
CA ILE A 496 18.10 -14.56 2.64
C ILE A 496 18.66 -15.61 1.67
N GLU A 497 19.08 -16.72 2.16
CA GLU A 497 19.54 -17.92 1.49
C GLU A 497 18.41 -18.87 1.13
N THR A 498 17.18 -18.59 1.51
CA THR A 498 16.10 -19.47 1.05
C THR A 498 15.47 -19.02 -0.25
N ASN A 499 15.80 -17.83 -0.75
CA ASN A 499 15.66 -17.51 -2.16
C ASN A 499 17.07 -17.31 -2.70
N THR A 500 17.66 -18.37 -3.17
CA THR A 500 18.95 -18.31 -3.88
C THR A 500 18.81 -17.31 -5.00
N ASN A 501 19.62 -16.25 -4.95
CA ASN A 501 19.67 -15.32 -6.07
C ASN A 501 20.07 -16.11 -7.32
N LEU A 502 19.23 -16.06 -8.33
CA LEU A 502 19.44 -16.79 -9.56
C LEU A 502 20.53 -16.17 -10.45
N ILE A 503 20.92 -14.93 -10.14
CA ILE A 503 22.04 -14.23 -10.79
C ILE A 503 23.32 -14.56 -10.02
N LYS A 504 24.32 -15.11 -10.71
CA LYS A 504 25.56 -15.59 -10.10
C LYS A 504 26.48 -14.49 -9.60
N ASP A 505 26.55 -13.39 -10.31
CA ASP A 505 27.39 -12.24 -9.98
C ASP A 505 26.53 -10.97 -10.01
N PRO A 506 25.76 -10.72 -8.96
CA PRO A 506 24.81 -9.62 -8.92
C PRO A 506 25.44 -8.22 -8.93
N GLY A 507 26.67 -8.12 -8.44
CA GLY A 507 27.45 -6.88 -8.33
C GLY A 507 28.47 -6.68 -9.44
N PHE A 508 28.52 -7.57 -10.43
CA PHE A 508 29.51 -7.53 -11.54
C PHE A 508 30.96 -7.49 -11.07
N GLU A 509 31.26 -8.22 -10.00
CA GLU A 509 32.61 -8.27 -9.40
C GLU A 509 33.59 -9.15 -10.17
N ASP A 510 33.09 -10.15 -10.93
CA ASP A 510 33.88 -11.02 -11.76
C ASP A 510 34.06 -10.43 -13.17
N PHE A 511 35.26 -10.51 -13.69
CA PHE A 511 35.59 -10.04 -15.05
C PHE A 511 36.53 -11.00 -15.80
N THR A 512 36.31 -11.10 -17.11
CA THR A 512 37.16 -11.95 -18.01
C THR A 512 38.42 -11.22 -18.45
N SER A 513 38.34 -9.88 -18.50
CA SER A 513 39.49 -9.00 -18.77
C SER A 513 39.16 -7.62 -18.18
N PRO A 514 40.16 -6.73 -17.96
CA PRO A 514 39.91 -5.41 -17.45
C PRO A 514 38.78 -4.69 -18.18
N GLY A 515 37.75 -4.25 -17.43
CA GLY A 515 36.60 -3.53 -17.96
C GLY A 515 35.51 -4.41 -18.58
N ILE A 516 35.65 -5.76 -18.68
CA ILE A 516 34.63 -6.62 -19.28
C ILE A 516 34.04 -7.56 -18.24
N PRO A 517 32.76 -7.34 -17.83
CA PRO A 517 32.10 -8.22 -16.87
C PRO A 517 31.96 -9.66 -17.41
N SER A 518 32.18 -10.65 -16.55
CA SER A 518 31.98 -12.05 -16.90
C SER A 518 30.54 -12.54 -16.77
N ALA A 519 29.72 -11.80 -16.02
CA ALA A 519 28.33 -12.19 -15.71
C ALA A 519 27.31 -11.91 -16.83
N CYS A 520 27.70 -11.14 -17.86
CA CYS A 520 26.78 -10.71 -18.90
C CYS A 520 27.45 -10.55 -20.28
N TYR A 521 26.62 -10.43 -21.30
CA TYR A 521 27.07 -10.20 -22.68
C TYR A 521 26.02 -9.39 -23.46
N ALA A 522 26.48 -8.63 -24.46
CA ALA A 522 25.59 -8.01 -25.44
C ALA A 522 25.32 -8.95 -26.61
N ARG A 523 24.14 -8.88 -27.22
CA ARG A 523 23.82 -9.67 -28.40
C ARG A 523 24.58 -9.14 -29.61
N PRO A 524 25.34 -9.96 -30.30
CA PRO A 524 26.03 -9.56 -31.54
C PRO A 524 25.01 -9.14 -32.62
N GLY A 525 25.26 -8.04 -33.29
CA GLY A 525 24.60 -7.66 -34.57
C GLY A 525 23.45 -6.67 -34.47
N GLY A 526 23.02 -6.25 -33.24
CA GLY A 526 21.90 -5.30 -33.07
C GLY A 526 22.28 -3.90 -32.56
N ASP A 527 23.43 -3.80 -31.92
CA ASP A 527 23.75 -2.68 -31.06
C ASP A 527 24.99 -1.87 -31.54
N ARG A 528 25.04 -1.53 -32.84
CA ARG A 528 26.16 -0.77 -33.40
C ARG A 528 26.33 0.57 -32.69
N GLY A 529 27.53 0.84 -32.17
CA GLY A 529 27.90 2.07 -31.47
C GLY A 529 27.53 2.09 -29.99
N ALA A 530 26.69 1.21 -29.48
CA ALA A 530 26.44 1.04 -28.07
C ALA A 530 27.56 0.19 -27.41
N THR A 531 27.93 0.58 -26.19
CA THR A 531 29.00 -0.11 -25.44
C THR A 531 28.58 -0.39 -24.01
N TYR A 532 29.22 -1.37 -23.41
CA TYR A 532 29.11 -1.65 -21.98
C TYR A 532 30.47 -2.04 -21.40
N PHE A 533 30.73 -1.69 -20.15
CA PHE A 533 31.95 -2.03 -19.44
C PHE A 533 31.77 -1.89 -17.93
N LEU A 534 32.71 -2.46 -17.15
CA LEU A 534 32.78 -2.29 -15.72
C LEU A 534 33.17 -0.85 -15.36
N ASP A 535 32.44 -0.25 -14.44
CA ASP A 535 32.77 1.03 -13.85
C ASP A 535 33.23 0.82 -12.40
N THR A 536 34.40 1.32 -12.04
CA THR A 536 35.00 1.24 -10.71
C THR A 536 34.78 2.47 -9.86
N ARG A 537 34.15 3.52 -10.42
CA ARG A 537 33.88 4.77 -9.72
C ARG A 537 32.46 4.87 -9.24
N GLU A 538 31.55 4.33 -10.03
CA GLU A 538 30.11 4.37 -9.78
C GLU A 538 29.60 2.97 -9.46
N HIS A 539 29.35 2.68 -8.19
CA HIS A 539 28.83 1.40 -7.69
C HIS A 539 28.06 1.60 -6.40
N VAL A 540 27.19 0.66 -6.05
CA VAL A 540 26.40 0.66 -4.80
C VAL A 540 27.09 -0.17 -3.74
N GLU A 541 27.53 -1.37 -4.12
CA GLU A 541 28.14 -2.35 -3.22
C GLU A 541 29.27 -3.07 -3.96
N GLY A 542 30.31 -3.49 -3.25
CA GLY A 542 31.50 -4.08 -3.88
C GLY A 542 32.44 -3.03 -4.46
N ASN A 543 33.02 -3.33 -5.63
CA ASN A 543 34.03 -2.48 -6.29
C ASN A 543 33.63 -2.09 -7.72
N HIS A 544 32.54 -2.68 -8.25
CA HIS A 544 32.17 -2.53 -9.65
C HIS A 544 30.65 -2.34 -9.83
N SER A 545 30.31 -1.76 -10.93
CA SER A 545 28.98 -1.82 -11.55
C SER A 545 29.14 -2.03 -13.06
N VAL A 546 28.07 -2.32 -13.77
CA VAL A 546 28.11 -2.30 -15.24
C VAL A 546 27.55 -0.98 -15.75
N ARG A 547 28.32 -0.33 -16.61
CA ARG A 547 27.93 0.90 -17.30
C ARG A 547 27.58 0.60 -18.76
N ILE A 548 26.45 1.15 -19.20
CA ILE A 548 25.98 1.06 -20.59
C ILE A 548 25.99 2.48 -21.19
N ILE A 549 26.48 2.61 -22.42
CA ILE A 549 26.48 3.85 -23.19
C ILE A 549 25.82 3.58 -24.54
N THR A 550 24.81 4.36 -24.87
CA THR A 550 24.15 4.37 -26.18
C THR A 550 24.28 5.77 -26.76
N PRO A 551 25.07 5.99 -27.83
CA PRO A 551 25.46 7.33 -28.28
C PRO A 551 24.39 8.04 -29.13
N GLU A 552 23.44 7.28 -29.70
CA GLU A 552 22.44 7.79 -30.66
C GLU A 552 21.04 7.26 -30.36
N ASP A 553 20.00 8.01 -30.74
CA ASP A 553 18.61 7.69 -30.46
C ASP A 553 18.09 6.42 -31.16
N ASP A 554 18.65 6.09 -32.32
CA ASP A 554 18.30 4.91 -33.09
C ASP A 554 19.05 3.65 -32.64
N LYS A 555 19.90 3.79 -31.63
CA LYS A 555 20.67 2.69 -31.06
C LYS A 555 20.02 2.16 -29.79
N SER A 556 20.32 0.93 -29.51
CA SER A 556 19.97 0.31 -28.25
C SER A 556 20.99 -0.76 -27.89
N ILE A 557 21.11 -1.03 -26.59
CA ILE A 557 21.88 -2.16 -26.11
C ILE A 557 20.98 -3.07 -25.28
N SER A 558 21.15 -4.38 -25.48
CA SER A 558 20.49 -5.41 -24.70
C SER A 558 21.56 -6.26 -24.01
N LEU A 559 21.84 -5.93 -22.77
CA LEU A 559 22.79 -6.67 -21.95
C LEU A 559 22.09 -7.89 -21.35
N ARG A 560 22.54 -9.08 -21.69
CA ARG A 560 21.98 -10.35 -21.22
C ARG A 560 22.83 -10.92 -20.10
N LEU A 561 22.22 -11.15 -18.94
CA LEU A 561 22.87 -11.92 -17.90
C LEU A 561 22.81 -13.41 -18.25
N PHE A 562 23.77 -14.19 -17.75
CA PHE A 562 23.81 -15.62 -18.05
C PHE A 562 22.52 -16.34 -17.65
N PRO A 563 22.10 -17.34 -18.43
CA PRO A 563 20.79 -17.97 -18.26
C PRO A 563 20.69 -18.75 -16.94
N PHE A 564 19.53 -18.66 -16.34
CA PHE A 564 19.13 -19.42 -15.16
C PHE A 564 17.80 -20.13 -15.42
N THR A 565 17.44 -21.08 -14.56
CA THR A 565 16.24 -21.89 -14.72
C THR A 565 15.05 -21.23 -14.03
N VAL A 566 13.92 -21.14 -14.71
CA VAL A 566 12.62 -20.72 -14.18
C VAL A 566 11.59 -21.84 -14.33
N LYS A 567 10.50 -21.78 -13.57
CA LYS A 567 9.44 -22.80 -13.51
C LYS A 567 8.11 -22.23 -13.95
N ALA A 568 7.31 -23.03 -14.63
CA ALA A 568 5.94 -22.70 -14.97
C ALA A 568 5.09 -22.44 -13.71
N GLY A 569 4.24 -21.41 -13.75
CA GLY A 569 3.39 -21.02 -12.65
C GLY A 569 4.09 -20.32 -11.49
N ALA A 570 5.44 -20.24 -11.49
CA ALA A 570 6.18 -19.57 -10.43
C ALA A 570 6.28 -18.05 -10.68
N SER A 571 6.30 -17.29 -9.60
CA SER A 571 6.53 -15.83 -9.59
C SER A 571 7.97 -15.53 -9.19
N TYR A 572 8.52 -14.49 -9.79
CA TYR A 572 9.89 -14.05 -9.57
C TYR A 572 9.92 -12.57 -9.22
N THR A 573 10.64 -12.22 -8.16
CA THR A 573 11.01 -10.84 -7.85
C THR A 573 12.34 -10.52 -8.51
N ILE A 574 12.39 -9.42 -9.24
CA ILE A 574 13.60 -8.86 -9.85
C ILE A 574 13.90 -7.54 -9.15
N SER A 575 15.10 -7.42 -8.61
CA SER A 575 15.59 -6.23 -7.91
C SER A 575 16.89 -5.76 -8.57
N ILE A 576 16.96 -4.46 -8.88
CA ILE A 576 18.09 -3.86 -9.58
C ILE A 576 18.39 -2.50 -8.97
N TRP A 577 19.64 -2.21 -8.72
CA TRP A 577 20.09 -0.85 -8.52
C TRP A 577 20.47 -0.25 -9.86
N ALA A 578 19.95 0.94 -10.15
CA ALA A 578 20.25 1.65 -11.38
C ALA A 578 20.39 3.16 -11.14
N LYS A 579 21.20 3.77 -12.01
CA LYS A 579 21.49 5.20 -12.08
C LYS A 579 21.63 5.60 -13.54
N SER A 580 21.33 6.86 -13.88
CA SER A 580 21.57 7.38 -15.23
C SER A 580 22.17 8.79 -15.20
N ASP A 581 22.78 9.20 -16.29
CA ASP A 581 23.30 10.55 -16.44
C ASP A 581 22.16 11.55 -16.67
N PRO A 582 21.98 12.57 -15.80
CA PRO A 582 20.87 13.52 -15.90
C PRO A 582 20.98 14.44 -17.11
N GLU A 583 22.17 14.74 -17.58
CA GLU A 583 22.36 15.66 -18.71
C GLU A 583 21.84 15.05 -20.02
N GLN A 584 21.74 13.75 -20.10
CA GLN A 584 21.27 13.03 -21.30
C GLN A 584 19.78 12.64 -21.24
N ARG A 585 19.08 12.96 -20.17
CA ARG A 585 17.64 12.70 -20.03
C ARG A 585 16.73 13.51 -20.93
N PHE A 586 17.19 14.67 -21.37
CA PHE A 586 16.36 15.71 -21.99
C PHE A 586 16.58 15.91 -23.47
N PHE A 587 17.39 15.07 -24.15
CA PHE A 587 17.53 15.14 -25.59
C PHE A 587 16.34 14.47 -26.30
N PHE A 588 15.18 15.07 -26.16
CA PHE A 588 14.13 14.95 -27.15
C PHE A 588 14.17 16.18 -28.01
N ALA A 589 14.67 16.02 -29.24
CA ALA A 589 14.72 17.10 -30.20
C ALA A 589 13.32 17.72 -30.34
N THR A 590 13.21 18.96 -29.99
CA THR A 590 12.06 19.82 -30.26
C THR A 590 11.93 20.07 -31.74
N ASN A 591 11.39 19.12 -32.49
CA ASN A 591 10.77 19.38 -33.79
C ASN A 591 9.28 19.55 -33.57
N GLN A 592 8.87 20.76 -33.24
CA GLN A 592 7.49 21.13 -32.88
C GLN A 592 6.45 20.92 -34.00
N GLU A 593 6.82 20.63 -35.22
CA GLU A 593 5.88 20.55 -36.35
C GLU A 593 5.27 19.16 -36.60
N ASN A 594 5.82 18.09 -36.02
CA ASN A 594 5.31 16.73 -36.23
C ASN A 594 4.71 16.03 -34.99
N ASP A 595 4.56 16.73 -33.88
CA ASP A 595 4.25 16.17 -32.58
C ASP A 595 2.77 15.79 -32.35
N ARG A 596 1.91 16.07 -33.31
CA ARG A 596 0.48 15.70 -33.18
C ARG A 596 0.14 14.26 -33.54
N LEU A 597 1.07 13.49 -34.07
CA LEU A 597 0.79 12.15 -34.61
C LEU A 597 1.64 11.00 -34.07
N THR A 598 2.64 11.26 -33.21
CA THR A 598 3.40 10.16 -32.58
C THR A 598 3.78 10.51 -31.15
N ASN A 599 3.00 10.00 -30.19
CA ASN A 599 3.29 10.09 -28.75
C ASN A 599 4.62 9.41 -28.32
N LYS A 600 5.47 9.01 -29.26
CA LYS A 600 6.77 8.40 -29.00
C LYS A 600 7.87 9.39 -28.57
N LYS A 601 7.66 10.69 -28.73
CA LYS A 601 8.71 11.72 -28.58
C LYS A 601 8.78 12.41 -27.21
N GLN A 602 7.91 12.07 -26.28
CA GLN A 602 7.87 12.72 -24.94
C GLN A 602 8.23 11.79 -23.78
N MET A 603 8.62 10.54 -24.03
CA MET A 603 9.00 9.66 -22.94
C MET A 603 10.42 9.96 -22.46
N PRO A 604 10.60 10.14 -21.13
CA PRO A 604 11.93 10.24 -20.57
C PRO A 604 12.72 8.98 -20.92
N GLN A 605 14.05 9.10 -21.03
CA GLN A 605 14.92 7.96 -21.22
C GLN A 605 14.64 6.90 -20.13
N TYR A 606 14.45 5.67 -20.54
CA TYR A 606 14.15 4.58 -19.66
C TYR A 606 15.06 3.39 -19.89
N VAL A 607 15.16 2.56 -18.90
CA VAL A 607 15.73 1.21 -19.04
C VAL A 607 14.62 0.19 -18.98
N GLU A 608 14.71 -0.83 -19.82
CA GLU A 608 13.82 -1.98 -19.79
C GLU A 608 14.52 -3.15 -19.10
N VAL A 609 13.78 -3.82 -18.26
CA VAL A 609 14.19 -5.08 -17.63
C VAL A 609 13.22 -6.15 -18.08
N LEU A 610 13.76 -7.20 -18.71
CA LEU A 610 12.96 -8.28 -19.24
C LEU A 610 13.42 -9.62 -18.66
N LEU A 611 12.47 -10.45 -18.25
CA LEU A 611 12.72 -11.84 -17.90
C LEU A 611 12.34 -12.70 -19.12
N GLY A 612 13.31 -12.89 -20.02
CA GLY A 612 13.06 -13.57 -21.29
C GLY A 612 11.95 -12.84 -22.09
N GLU A 613 10.90 -13.59 -22.42
CA GLU A 613 9.69 -13.09 -23.11
C GLU A 613 8.49 -12.88 -22.18
N PHE A 614 8.62 -13.25 -20.89
CA PHE A 614 7.48 -13.37 -19.96
C PHE A 614 7.17 -12.12 -19.14
N GLY A 615 8.10 -11.19 -19.07
CA GLY A 615 7.88 -9.97 -18.32
C GLY A 615 8.75 -8.83 -18.78
N ARG A 616 8.18 -7.64 -18.77
CA ARG A 616 8.87 -6.41 -19.12
C ARG A 616 8.52 -5.35 -18.07
N ALA A 617 9.53 -4.73 -17.50
CA ALA A 617 9.39 -3.54 -16.69
C ALA A 617 10.23 -2.40 -17.28
N ARG A 618 9.77 -1.18 -17.12
CA ARG A 618 10.47 0.04 -17.51
C ARG A 618 10.72 0.90 -16.31
N PHE A 619 11.94 1.39 -16.16
CA PHE A 619 12.34 2.30 -15.10
C PHE A 619 12.96 3.54 -15.71
N VAL A 620 12.79 4.67 -15.04
CA VAL A 620 13.44 5.95 -15.39
C VAL A 620 14.46 6.26 -14.30
N PRO A 621 15.71 5.77 -14.43
CA PRO A 621 16.74 6.07 -13.45
C PRO A 621 17.08 7.56 -13.43
N ASP A 622 17.47 8.08 -12.27
CA ASP A 622 17.99 9.43 -12.11
C ASP A 622 19.51 9.43 -11.84
N ASN A 623 20.08 10.58 -11.53
CA ASN A 623 21.51 10.72 -11.28
C ASN A 623 21.97 10.17 -9.93
N GLU A 624 21.05 9.57 -9.16
CA GLU A 624 21.33 8.91 -7.91
C GLU A 624 21.07 7.41 -8.03
N TRP A 625 21.83 6.61 -7.33
CA TRP A 625 21.58 5.19 -7.24
C TRP A 625 20.24 4.92 -6.57
N ARG A 626 19.36 4.21 -7.30
CA ARG A 626 18.06 3.78 -6.77
C ARG A 626 17.82 2.32 -7.03
N ARG A 627 17.13 1.71 -6.10
CA ARG A 627 16.69 0.32 -6.22
C ARG A 627 15.32 0.28 -6.88
N TYR A 628 15.21 -0.52 -7.94
CA TYR A 628 13.99 -0.79 -8.68
C TYR A 628 13.61 -2.25 -8.48
N VAL A 629 12.32 -2.52 -8.27
CA VAL A 629 11.80 -3.87 -8.03
C VAL A 629 10.63 -4.11 -8.96
N THR A 630 10.57 -5.29 -9.57
CA THR A 630 9.45 -5.73 -10.38
C THR A 630 9.16 -7.20 -10.15
N PHE A 631 7.98 -7.64 -10.50
CA PHE A 631 7.52 -9.02 -10.35
C PHE A 631 7.11 -9.58 -11.70
N VAL A 632 7.45 -10.84 -11.93
CA VAL A 632 7.10 -11.56 -13.16
C VAL A 632 6.58 -12.94 -12.78
N THR A 633 5.40 -13.29 -13.26
CA THR A 633 4.85 -14.64 -13.12
C THR A 633 4.99 -15.37 -14.45
N ILE A 634 5.60 -16.54 -14.43
CA ILE A 634 5.71 -17.42 -15.60
C ILE A 634 4.34 -18.10 -15.79
N PRO A 635 3.75 -18.06 -16.99
CA PRO A 635 2.48 -18.72 -17.24
C PRO A 635 2.55 -20.22 -16.93
N ALA A 636 1.47 -20.77 -16.37
CA ALA A 636 1.41 -22.17 -15.97
C ALA A 636 1.35 -23.16 -17.15
N ASP A 637 0.99 -22.68 -18.33
CA ASP A 637 0.90 -23.44 -19.58
C ASP A 637 2.23 -23.51 -20.36
N THR A 638 3.31 -22.97 -19.80
CA THR A 638 4.65 -23.11 -20.35
C THR A 638 5.28 -24.46 -19.99
N LEU A 639 6.49 -24.72 -20.51
CA LEU A 639 7.29 -25.89 -20.09
C LEU A 639 7.50 -25.88 -18.58
N ALA A 640 7.44 -27.03 -17.93
CA ALA A 640 7.52 -27.17 -16.46
C ALA A 640 8.76 -26.48 -15.87
N SER A 641 9.88 -26.47 -16.59
CA SER A 641 11.05 -25.64 -16.30
C SER A 641 11.86 -25.40 -17.58
N PHE A 642 12.48 -24.24 -17.71
CA PHE A 642 13.35 -23.90 -18.86
C PHE A 642 14.36 -22.83 -18.45
N LYS A 643 15.37 -22.63 -19.29
CA LYS A 643 16.38 -21.58 -19.10
C LYS A 643 15.96 -20.29 -19.76
N THR A 644 16.08 -19.18 -19.04
CA THR A 644 15.86 -17.83 -19.55
C THR A 644 16.96 -16.88 -19.09
N ASN A 645 17.02 -15.68 -19.68
CA ASN A 645 17.95 -14.61 -19.30
C ASN A 645 17.20 -13.47 -18.66
N LEU A 646 17.82 -12.80 -17.70
CA LEU A 646 17.49 -11.42 -17.41
C LEU A 646 18.18 -10.52 -18.44
N ILE A 647 17.44 -9.58 -18.99
CA ILE A 647 17.93 -8.65 -20.02
C ILE A 647 17.76 -7.24 -19.49
N LEU A 648 18.86 -6.50 -19.45
CA LEU A 648 18.89 -5.07 -19.18
C LEU A 648 19.01 -4.36 -20.53
N LYS A 649 18.01 -3.58 -20.90
CA LYS A 649 17.98 -2.92 -22.20
C LYS A 649 17.83 -1.42 -22.01
N MET A 650 18.65 -0.67 -22.72
CA MET A 650 18.55 0.76 -22.84
C MET A 650 18.26 1.15 -24.30
N PRO A 651 17.02 1.45 -24.63
CA PRO A 651 16.66 1.98 -25.93
C PRO A 651 16.90 3.49 -25.96
N GLY A 652 17.46 3.98 -27.09
CA GLY A 652 17.76 5.39 -27.27
C GLY A 652 19.08 5.86 -26.64
N GLN A 653 19.42 7.11 -26.87
CA GLN A 653 20.65 7.73 -26.42
C GLN A 653 20.71 7.85 -24.89
N GLY A 654 21.90 7.60 -24.31
CA GLY A 654 22.14 7.84 -22.90
C GLY A 654 23.23 7.00 -22.26
N VAL A 655 23.36 7.19 -20.96
CA VAL A 655 24.27 6.43 -20.09
C VAL A 655 23.51 5.94 -18.89
N ALA A 656 23.63 4.67 -18.56
CA ALA A 656 23.07 4.08 -17.37
C ALA A 656 24.06 3.12 -16.71
N TRP A 657 23.95 3.01 -15.39
CA TRP A 657 24.70 2.06 -14.56
C TRP A 657 23.75 1.10 -13.90
N PHE A 658 24.16 -0.14 -13.75
CA PHE A 658 23.44 -1.19 -13.05
C PHE A 658 24.35 -1.89 -12.05
N ASP A 659 23.80 -2.19 -10.89
CA ASP A 659 24.48 -2.90 -9.82
C ASP A 659 23.49 -3.73 -9.02
N GLN A 660 23.96 -4.69 -8.24
CA GLN A 660 23.17 -5.55 -7.36
C GLN A 660 21.90 -6.10 -8.00
N VAL A 661 22.07 -6.67 -9.20
CA VAL A 661 21.00 -7.29 -9.98
C VAL A 661 20.65 -8.65 -9.39
N LYS A 662 19.44 -8.79 -8.88
CA LYS A 662 18.99 -10.00 -8.16
C LYS A 662 17.67 -10.50 -8.72
N VAL A 663 17.53 -11.81 -8.81
CA VAL A 663 16.28 -12.50 -9.18
C VAL A 663 16.01 -13.60 -8.15
N PHE A 664 14.84 -13.56 -7.56
CA PHE A 664 14.42 -14.55 -6.57
C PHE A 664 13.12 -15.21 -7.01
N GLU A 665 13.03 -16.52 -6.84
CA GLU A 665 11.75 -17.24 -6.94
C GLU A 665 10.93 -16.97 -5.67
N GLU A 666 9.72 -16.45 -5.83
CA GLU A 666 8.79 -16.28 -4.72
C GLU A 666 8.28 -17.65 -4.27
N LYS A 667 8.27 -17.87 -2.97
CA LYS A 667 7.65 -19.08 -2.41
C LYS A 667 6.13 -18.91 -2.42
N PRO A 668 5.39 -19.95 -2.85
CA PRO A 668 3.91 -19.89 -2.87
C PRO A 668 3.29 -19.73 -1.47
#